data_5def2a8c3f2fdd7ac1ee1bf79699d29b
#
_entry.id   5def2a8c3f2fdd7ac1ee1bf79699d29b
#
_cell.length_a   1.000
_cell.length_b   1.000
_cell.length_c   1.000
_cell.angle_alpha   90.00
_cell.angle_beta   90.00
_cell.angle_gamma   90.00
#
_symmetry.space_group_name_H-M   'P 1'
#
loop_
_entity.id
_entity.type
_entity.pdbx_description
1 polymer ?
#
loop_
_entity_poly.entity_id
_entity_poly.type
_entity_poly.pdbx_seq_one_letter_code
_entity_poly.pdbx_strand_id
1 'polypeptide(L)'
;MKFVLVLLLFFILINDQSFSQVDSTVINDYLLDNILDEQDEETDNEDLIDVYEDLIRNPIELNTADVIELSKLPGIDPQTAQNIVDHRKKFGYFFSVSELFSIKEIDKKTVENILPFVKVTLPKDDITTYEEPDHEYSQTLLKKVKLNFRSRFTNDIQDRNGFTSNKFEGSKLKSYNRLLLKFDKNYQAGVLIEKDPGEKSFNDFTSFHLYIKDISFIKSFIAGDYVLEFGQGLALWSAFGVSKSSDAILPIKKRFGGIRPYTSSAEFRFFRGASTTLRLDDFYLTAFYSNRNIDASVDSVTNEITAIGQTGFHRFESEIEKKNTVNEKLIGGVLEYRFLGKNNFGLIYYNTSFNKQFQSSSIYDLTGNKFNYLSAFYDVNVAAINLFGEASYNGTSVATVNGVQIAATNNLIFTSSIRSYPRNYNSLYGFGFSETSGKIKNELGFYSGIKLKSAIGVFNIYYDIFKFPYSTSSSSLSTQGDEFLFDYQKTFFIKFDFRFRYKYENKDVTEELDGNDLIVKRLKQSARTEFVYNLSKSLRLKTRLEYNSFQIKDGDIKENGILLFQDVRYAAAKNLSIAGRIIFFDTDSFSSAVYEFENDLLGVMPNLAMYGEGIRWYLIAKYKPLKYLSLSAKYSETYKPDEKTLSSGDSEIIGNLDNRFSLQIDLSF
;
A
#
# COMPACT_ATOMS: atom_id res chain seq x y z
N MET A 1 16.50 -30.79 -17.06
CA MET A 1 16.59 -30.74 -18.53
C MET A 1 15.36 -31.29 -19.27
N LYS A 2 14.70 -32.37 -18.85
CA LYS A 2 13.50 -32.91 -19.53
C LYS A 2 12.25 -32.03 -19.38
N PHE A 3 12.11 -31.27 -18.28
CA PHE A 3 10.97 -30.35 -18.03
C PHE A 3 11.03 -29.06 -18.86
N VAL A 4 12.22 -28.54 -19.14
CA VAL A 4 12.41 -27.36 -20.00
C VAL A 4 12.04 -27.65 -21.46
N LEU A 5 12.22 -28.91 -21.91
CA LEU A 5 11.85 -29.33 -23.26
C LEU A 5 10.32 -29.48 -23.43
N VAL A 6 9.60 -29.85 -22.37
CA VAL A 6 8.13 -29.95 -22.38
C VAL A 6 7.48 -28.56 -22.41
N LEU A 7 8.05 -27.58 -21.70
CA LEU A 7 7.61 -26.18 -21.76
C LEU A 7 7.85 -25.56 -23.15
N LEU A 8 8.97 -25.87 -23.80
CA LEU A 8 9.28 -25.42 -25.16
C LEU A 8 8.34 -26.06 -26.21
N LEU A 9 7.93 -27.31 -26.04
CA LEU A 9 7.00 -28.00 -26.95
C LEU A 9 5.56 -27.48 -26.83
N PHE A 10 5.13 -26.99 -25.65
CA PHE A 10 3.83 -26.36 -25.48
C PHE A 10 3.70 -25.04 -26.24
N PHE A 11 4.83 -24.35 -26.51
CA PHE A 11 4.90 -23.09 -27.24
C PHE A 11 4.74 -23.19 -28.76
N ILE A 12 4.91 -24.38 -29.36
CA ILE A 12 4.91 -24.56 -30.84
C ILE A 12 3.50 -24.80 -31.40
N LEU A 13 2.49 -25.02 -30.54
CA LEU A 13 1.13 -25.37 -30.97
C LEU A 13 0.08 -24.26 -30.90
N ILE A 14 0.48 -23.02 -30.62
CA ILE A 14 -0.46 -21.90 -30.56
C ILE A 14 -0.54 -21.21 -31.91
N ASN A 15 -1.56 -21.60 -32.70
CA ASN A 15 -1.93 -20.91 -33.93
C ASN A 15 -2.46 -19.50 -33.63
N ASP A 16 -1.92 -18.50 -34.31
CA ASP A 16 -2.31 -17.09 -34.28
C ASP A 16 -3.80 -16.91 -34.72
N GLN A 17 -4.69 -16.89 -33.74
CA GLN A 17 -6.01 -16.28 -33.95
C GLN A 17 -5.97 -14.85 -33.40
N SER A 18 -6.10 -13.88 -34.29
CA SER A 18 -6.16 -12.46 -33.97
C SER A 18 -7.40 -12.14 -33.14
N PHE A 19 -7.26 -12.11 -31.79
CA PHE A 19 -8.28 -11.57 -30.89
C PHE A 19 -8.13 -10.06 -30.76
N SER A 20 -9.10 -9.31 -31.27
CA SER A 20 -9.17 -7.86 -31.05
C SER A 20 -9.91 -7.57 -29.74
N GLN A 21 -9.30 -6.77 -28.89
CA GLN A 21 -9.72 -6.24 -27.58
C GLN A 21 -9.46 -7.18 -26.38
N VAL A 22 -8.37 -6.91 -25.70
CA VAL A 22 -8.11 -7.38 -24.32
C VAL A 22 -9.05 -6.64 -23.35
N ASP A 23 -9.67 -7.36 -22.44
CA ASP A 23 -10.57 -6.77 -21.43
C ASP A 23 -9.79 -5.79 -20.51
N SER A 24 -10.38 -4.64 -20.22
CA SER A 24 -9.82 -3.60 -19.36
C SER A 24 -9.40 -4.10 -17.96
N THR A 25 -10.00 -5.18 -17.46
CA THR A 25 -9.64 -5.75 -16.16
C THR A 25 -8.31 -6.50 -16.15
N VAL A 26 -7.92 -7.15 -17.25
CA VAL A 26 -6.60 -7.80 -17.37
C VAL A 26 -5.50 -6.73 -17.40
N ILE A 27 -5.77 -5.61 -18.04
CA ILE A 27 -4.87 -4.46 -18.08
C ILE A 27 -4.75 -3.84 -16.68
N ASN A 28 -5.85 -3.71 -15.94
CA ASN A 28 -5.86 -3.14 -14.60
C ASN A 28 -5.07 -3.99 -13.59
N ASP A 29 -5.22 -5.32 -13.62
CA ASP A 29 -4.44 -6.23 -12.78
C ASP A 29 -2.93 -6.11 -13.08
N TYR A 30 -2.57 -5.96 -14.35
CA TYR A 30 -1.19 -5.78 -14.77
C TYR A 30 -0.57 -4.46 -14.28
N LEU A 31 -1.35 -3.38 -14.33
CA LEU A 31 -0.89 -2.06 -13.88
C LEU A 31 -0.71 -2.02 -12.37
N LEU A 32 -1.63 -2.64 -11.62
CA LEU A 32 -1.50 -2.77 -10.18
C LEU A 32 -0.22 -3.53 -9.81
N ASP A 33 0.08 -4.66 -10.44
CA ASP A 33 1.31 -5.41 -10.17
C ASP A 33 2.57 -4.58 -10.44
N ASN A 34 2.62 -3.82 -11.54
CA ASN A 34 3.79 -2.98 -11.82
C ASN A 34 3.98 -1.87 -10.77
N ILE A 35 2.89 -1.28 -10.31
CA ILE A 35 2.92 -0.25 -9.28
C ILE A 35 3.41 -0.84 -7.95
N LEU A 36 2.97 -2.05 -7.63
CA LEU A 36 3.34 -2.75 -6.41
C LEU A 36 4.77 -3.28 -6.44
N ASP A 37 5.26 -3.77 -7.57
CA ASP A 37 6.66 -4.15 -7.79
C ASP A 37 7.65 -2.96 -7.60
N GLU A 38 7.15 -1.72 -7.60
CA GLU A 38 7.94 -0.52 -7.34
C GLU A 38 8.10 -0.21 -5.85
N GLN A 39 7.30 -0.82 -4.97
CA GLN A 39 7.36 -0.58 -3.53
C GLN A 39 8.55 -1.30 -2.88
N ASP A 40 8.88 -0.88 -1.66
CA ASP A 40 9.85 -1.60 -0.82
C ASP A 40 9.24 -2.91 -0.33
N GLU A 41 9.96 -4.01 -0.50
CA GLU A 41 9.49 -5.36 -0.27
C GLU A 41 9.47 -5.77 1.21
N GLU A 42 10.11 -5.00 2.07
CA GLU A 42 10.13 -5.29 3.51
C GLU A 42 8.89 -4.76 4.25
N THR A 43 7.98 -4.06 3.54
CA THR A 43 6.77 -3.47 4.16
C THR A 43 5.49 -4.16 3.69
N ASP A 44 4.58 -4.39 4.62
CA ASP A 44 3.22 -4.82 4.32
C ASP A 44 2.42 -3.64 3.74
N ASN A 45 1.92 -3.79 2.52
CA ASN A 45 1.25 -2.74 1.77
C ASN A 45 -0.19 -3.16 1.37
N GLU A 46 -0.85 -4.06 2.10
CA GLU A 46 -2.21 -4.50 1.75
C GLU A 46 -3.19 -3.34 1.57
N ASP A 47 -3.12 -2.30 2.42
CA ASP A 47 -3.99 -1.12 2.30
C ASP A 47 -3.75 -0.30 1.04
N LEU A 48 -2.57 -0.40 0.42
CA LEU A 48 -2.26 0.31 -0.82
C LEU A 48 -3.12 -0.20 -1.99
N ILE A 49 -3.43 -1.48 -2.01
CA ILE A 49 -4.33 -2.07 -3.01
C ILE A 49 -5.72 -1.45 -2.89
N ASP A 50 -6.24 -1.30 -1.68
CA ASP A 50 -7.55 -0.70 -1.45
C ASP A 50 -7.61 0.75 -1.95
N VAL A 51 -6.53 1.51 -1.81
CA VAL A 51 -6.41 2.88 -2.36
C VAL A 51 -6.49 2.87 -3.88
N TYR A 52 -5.73 1.99 -4.54
CA TYR A 52 -5.75 1.90 -6.00
C TYR A 52 -7.08 1.32 -6.53
N GLU A 53 -7.65 0.33 -5.85
CA GLU A 53 -8.99 -0.16 -6.19
C GLU A 53 -10.05 0.95 -6.05
N ASP A 54 -9.91 1.82 -5.03
CA ASP A 54 -10.82 2.94 -4.88
C ASP A 54 -10.65 3.96 -6.00
N LEU A 55 -9.42 4.26 -6.41
CA LEU A 55 -9.14 5.11 -7.57
C LEU A 55 -9.68 4.52 -8.88
N ILE A 56 -9.60 3.20 -9.10
CA ILE A 56 -10.22 2.54 -10.26
C ILE A 56 -11.74 2.68 -10.22
N ARG A 57 -12.33 2.49 -9.04
CA ARG A 57 -13.79 2.61 -8.86
C ARG A 57 -14.29 4.05 -8.92
N ASN A 58 -13.44 5.00 -8.53
CA ASN A 58 -13.71 6.44 -8.46
C ASN A 58 -12.66 7.23 -9.24
N PRO A 59 -12.56 7.07 -10.56
CA PRO A 59 -11.53 7.74 -11.36
C PRO A 59 -11.58 9.27 -11.19
N ILE A 60 -10.38 9.88 -11.13
CA ILE A 60 -10.21 11.33 -11.01
C ILE A 60 -10.67 12.00 -12.32
N GLU A 61 -11.47 13.06 -12.19
CA GLU A 61 -12.01 13.81 -13.32
C GLU A 61 -10.98 14.81 -13.85
N LEU A 62 -10.42 14.57 -15.05
CA LEU A 62 -9.35 15.40 -15.63
C LEU A 62 -9.76 16.86 -15.84
N ASN A 63 -11.04 17.11 -16.15
CA ASN A 63 -11.52 18.45 -16.47
C ASN A 63 -11.74 19.36 -15.25
N THR A 64 -11.81 18.78 -14.04
CA THR A 64 -12.06 19.57 -12.82
C THR A 64 -10.98 19.42 -11.76
N ALA A 65 -10.20 18.33 -11.79
CA ALA A 65 -9.18 18.06 -10.78
C ALA A 65 -8.10 19.15 -10.75
N ASP A 66 -7.68 19.52 -9.53
CA ASP A 66 -6.55 20.39 -9.31
C ASP A 66 -5.22 19.61 -9.22
N VAL A 67 -4.10 20.33 -9.02
CA VAL A 67 -2.77 19.69 -8.93
C VAL A 67 -2.70 18.74 -7.74
N ILE A 68 -3.34 19.08 -6.63
CA ILE A 68 -3.35 18.26 -5.40
C ILE A 68 -4.11 16.95 -5.65
N GLU A 69 -5.26 17.02 -6.32
CA GLU A 69 -6.06 15.84 -6.67
C GLU A 69 -5.34 14.94 -7.69
N LEU A 70 -4.75 15.53 -8.74
CA LEU A 70 -3.99 14.79 -9.74
C LEU A 70 -2.72 14.13 -9.17
N SER A 71 -2.08 14.74 -8.17
CA SER A 71 -0.92 14.17 -7.49
C SER A 71 -1.22 12.90 -6.68
N LYS A 72 -2.50 12.53 -6.49
CA LYS A 72 -2.91 11.24 -5.89
C LYS A 72 -2.75 10.06 -6.86
N LEU A 73 -2.67 10.34 -8.16
CA LEU A 73 -2.47 9.30 -9.18
C LEU A 73 -1.10 8.62 -9.02
N PRO A 74 -1.02 7.30 -9.25
CA PRO A 74 0.25 6.59 -9.17
C PRO A 74 1.26 7.13 -10.19
N GLY A 75 2.51 7.31 -9.76
CA GLY A 75 3.58 7.80 -10.63
C GLY A 75 3.52 9.29 -11.02
N ILE A 76 2.52 10.05 -10.56
CA ILE A 76 2.37 11.49 -10.87
C ILE A 76 3.04 12.32 -9.77
N ASP A 77 4.09 13.03 -10.13
CA ASP A 77 4.71 14.08 -9.31
C ASP A 77 3.98 15.43 -9.48
N PRO A 78 4.20 16.43 -8.60
CA PRO A 78 3.51 17.73 -8.67
C PRO A 78 3.74 18.48 -9.98
N GLN A 79 4.91 18.32 -10.62
CA GLN A 79 5.18 18.96 -11.91
C GLN A 79 4.39 18.31 -13.04
N THR A 80 4.32 16.98 -13.05
CA THR A 80 3.50 16.24 -14.02
C THR A 80 2.01 16.60 -13.85
N ALA A 81 1.51 16.69 -12.61
CA ALA A 81 0.16 17.15 -12.32
C ALA A 81 -0.08 18.60 -12.84
N GLN A 82 0.89 19.49 -12.64
CA GLN A 82 0.83 20.86 -13.14
C GLN A 82 0.78 20.90 -14.68
N ASN A 83 1.56 20.06 -15.36
CA ASN A 83 1.56 19.98 -16.83
C ASN A 83 0.18 19.57 -17.38
N ILE A 84 -0.55 18.67 -16.71
CA ILE A 84 -1.93 18.29 -17.05
C ILE A 84 -2.87 19.50 -16.91
N VAL A 85 -2.78 20.22 -15.79
CA VAL A 85 -3.62 21.41 -15.54
C VAL A 85 -3.31 22.53 -16.53
N ASP A 86 -2.03 22.76 -16.85
CA ASP A 86 -1.62 23.81 -17.79
C ASP A 86 -2.03 23.46 -19.23
N HIS A 87 -1.98 22.18 -19.61
CA HIS A 87 -2.51 21.71 -20.91
C HIS A 87 -4.00 22.07 -21.03
N ARG A 88 -4.80 21.72 -20.01
CA ARG A 88 -6.23 22.06 -19.96
C ARG A 88 -6.48 23.57 -20.02
N LYS A 89 -5.71 24.38 -19.32
CA LYS A 89 -5.83 25.85 -19.37
C LYS A 89 -5.52 26.41 -20.75
N LYS A 90 -4.56 25.81 -21.47
CA LYS A 90 -4.08 26.27 -22.76
C LYS A 90 -4.97 25.83 -23.94
N PHE A 91 -5.46 24.59 -23.93
CA PHE A 91 -6.13 23.95 -25.04
C PHE A 91 -7.63 23.70 -24.80
N GLY A 92 -8.14 23.98 -23.60
CA GLY A 92 -9.52 23.73 -23.21
C GLY A 92 -9.72 22.37 -22.54
N TYR A 93 -10.98 21.95 -22.44
CA TYR A 93 -11.34 20.67 -21.83
C TYR A 93 -10.79 19.48 -22.61
N PHE A 94 -10.37 18.43 -21.89
CA PHE A 94 -10.13 17.13 -22.50
C PHE A 94 -11.44 16.52 -23.00
N PHE A 95 -11.45 16.00 -24.20
CA PHE A 95 -12.58 15.27 -24.80
C PHE A 95 -12.45 13.76 -24.54
N SER A 96 -11.24 13.26 -24.36
CA SER A 96 -10.96 11.87 -24.06
C SER A 96 -9.72 11.73 -23.15
N VAL A 97 -9.64 10.64 -22.39
CA VAL A 97 -8.45 10.32 -21.59
C VAL A 97 -7.21 10.10 -22.46
N SER A 98 -7.38 9.70 -23.71
CA SER A 98 -6.28 9.47 -24.66
C SER A 98 -5.53 10.76 -25.04
N GLU A 99 -6.13 11.93 -24.83
CA GLU A 99 -5.45 13.20 -25.09
C GLU A 99 -4.26 13.46 -24.16
N LEU A 100 -4.17 12.76 -23.04
CA LEU A 100 -2.99 12.79 -22.18
C LEU A 100 -1.70 12.41 -22.96
N PHE A 101 -1.80 11.56 -23.99
CA PHE A 101 -0.66 11.22 -24.85
C PHE A 101 -0.16 12.40 -25.70
N SER A 102 -0.94 13.46 -25.83
CA SER A 102 -0.54 14.68 -26.57
C SER A 102 0.33 15.63 -25.72
N ILE A 103 0.37 15.43 -24.41
CA ILE A 103 1.17 16.24 -23.49
C ILE A 103 2.63 15.76 -23.57
N LYS A 104 3.46 16.53 -24.27
CA LYS A 104 4.87 16.16 -24.56
C LYS A 104 5.72 15.97 -23.31
N GLU A 105 5.35 16.63 -22.23
CA GLU A 105 6.04 16.62 -20.94
C GLU A 105 5.78 15.35 -20.10
N ILE A 106 4.82 14.50 -20.54
CA ILE A 106 4.46 13.26 -19.87
C ILE A 106 4.88 12.08 -20.74
N ASP A 107 5.66 11.17 -20.19
CA ASP A 107 6.04 9.98 -20.94
C ASP A 107 4.86 9.01 -21.13
N LYS A 108 4.92 8.26 -22.22
CA LYS A 108 3.86 7.33 -22.61
C LYS A 108 3.53 6.29 -21.54
N LYS A 109 4.53 5.75 -20.85
CA LYS A 109 4.35 4.74 -19.80
C LYS A 109 3.61 5.32 -18.59
N THR A 110 3.95 6.56 -18.20
CA THR A 110 3.22 7.27 -17.14
C THR A 110 1.76 7.46 -17.52
N VAL A 111 1.46 7.87 -18.78
CA VAL A 111 0.07 7.99 -19.24
C VAL A 111 -0.64 6.62 -19.18
N GLU A 112 -0.03 5.56 -19.73
CA GLU A 112 -0.60 4.20 -19.72
C GLU A 112 -0.91 3.74 -18.29
N ASN A 113 -0.04 4.04 -17.32
CA ASN A 113 -0.22 3.67 -15.92
C ASN A 113 -1.39 4.39 -15.24
N ILE A 114 -1.73 5.62 -15.65
CA ILE A 114 -2.81 6.39 -15.01
C ILE A 114 -4.16 6.27 -15.70
N LEU A 115 -4.23 5.76 -16.94
CA LEU A 115 -5.49 5.64 -17.69
C LEU A 115 -6.65 5.01 -16.90
N PRO A 116 -6.46 3.93 -16.12
CA PRO A 116 -7.55 3.32 -15.35
C PRO A 116 -8.07 4.19 -14.20
N PHE A 117 -7.28 5.17 -13.75
CA PHE A 117 -7.55 6.02 -12.59
C PHE A 117 -8.11 7.38 -12.93
N VAL A 118 -8.29 7.67 -14.22
CA VAL A 118 -8.79 8.96 -14.70
C VAL A 118 -10.01 8.81 -15.62
N LYS A 119 -10.80 9.85 -15.65
CA LYS A 119 -11.97 9.95 -16.55
C LYS A 119 -12.11 11.37 -17.09
N VAL A 120 -12.89 11.48 -18.16
CA VAL A 120 -13.29 12.75 -18.77
C VAL A 120 -14.81 12.81 -18.83
N THR A 121 -15.39 13.86 -18.27
CA THR A 121 -16.80 14.20 -18.42
C THR A 121 -16.88 15.55 -19.13
N LEU A 122 -17.53 15.58 -20.26
CA LEU A 122 -17.76 16.84 -20.98
C LEU A 122 -18.79 17.69 -20.24
N PRO A 123 -18.63 19.03 -20.22
CA PRO A 123 -19.70 19.92 -19.78
C PRO A 123 -20.97 19.59 -20.53
N LYS A 124 -22.10 19.49 -19.87
CA LYS A 124 -23.38 19.48 -20.54
C LYS A 124 -23.56 20.90 -21.07
N ASP A 125 -23.45 21.06 -22.38
CA ASP A 125 -23.95 22.27 -23.01
C ASP A 125 -25.43 22.42 -22.61
N ASP A 126 -25.88 23.64 -22.31
CA ASP A 126 -27.27 23.99 -22.03
C ASP A 126 -28.14 23.82 -23.32
N ILE A 127 -28.13 22.65 -23.90
CA ILE A 127 -29.08 22.24 -24.89
C ILE A 127 -30.34 21.86 -24.14
N THR A 128 -31.29 22.78 -24.06
CA THR A 128 -32.66 22.54 -23.64
C THR A 128 -33.28 21.46 -24.54
N THR A 129 -33.07 20.21 -24.19
CA THR A 129 -33.89 19.12 -24.69
C THR A 129 -35.17 19.12 -23.85
N TYR A 130 -36.29 19.37 -24.50
CA TYR A 130 -37.63 19.17 -23.96
C TYR A 130 -37.69 17.75 -23.39
N GLU A 131 -37.79 17.65 -22.05
CA GLU A 131 -38.06 16.38 -21.37
C GLU A 131 -39.52 16.01 -21.58
N GLU A 132 -39.78 14.87 -22.21
CA GLU A 132 -41.12 14.26 -22.20
C GLU A 132 -41.43 13.82 -20.74
N PRO A 133 -42.68 13.97 -20.26
CA PRO A 133 -43.01 13.70 -18.87
C PRO A 133 -43.15 12.21 -18.55
N ASP A 134 -42.40 11.81 -17.57
CA ASP A 134 -42.60 10.82 -16.51
C ASP A 134 -43.39 9.52 -16.74
N HIS A 135 -42.70 8.51 -17.34
CA HIS A 135 -42.93 7.11 -16.96
C HIS A 135 -41.63 6.34 -16.63
N GLU A 136 -40.49 7.04 -16.51
CA GLU A 136 -39.16 6.43 -16.33
C GLU A 136 -38.52 6.61 -14.95
N TYR A 137 -39.23 7.16 -13.95
CA TYR A 137 -38.61 7.56 -12.68
C TYR A 137 -37.98 6.38 -11.91
N SER A 138 -38.62 5.21 -11.92
CA SER A 138 -38.10 4.02 -11.22
C SER A 138 -36.93 3.37 -11.96
N GLN A 139 -36.94 3.34 -13.28
CA GLN A 139 -35.82 2.80 -14.08
C GLN A 139 -34.60 3.73 -14.07
N THR A 140 -34.81 5.05 -14.00
CA THR A 140 -33.75 6.04 -13.91
C THR A 140 -33.04 5.99 -12.55
N LEU A 141 -33.74 5.73 -11.47
CA LEU A 141 -33.16 5.55 -10.13
C LEU A 141 -32.30 4.28 -10.05
N LEU A 142 -32.77 3.16 -10.61
CA LEU A 142 -32.01 1.91 -10.62
C LEU A 142 -30.72 2.01 -11.47
N LYS A 143 -30.71 2.79 -12.54
CA LYS A 143 -29.50 3.07 -13.35
C LYS A 143 -28.44 3.87 -12.60
N LYS A 144 -28.79 4.56 -11.50
CA LYS A 144 -27.86 5.34 -10.67
C LYS A 144 -27.24 4.53 -9.51
N VAL A 145 -27.74 3.32 -9.25
CA VAL A 145 -27.21 2.45 -8.20
C VAL A 145 -26.15 1.53 -8.79
N LYS A 146 -24.95 1.56 -8.21
CA LYS A 146 -23.88 0.59 -8.50
C LYS A 146 -23.66 -0.27 -7.27
N LEU A 147 -23.71 -1.59 -7.47
CA LEU A 147 -23.44 -2.58 -6.43
C LEU A 147 -22.13 -3.29 -6.75
N ASN A 148 -21.23 -3.38 -5.78
CA ASN A 148 -20.04 -4.22 -5.84
C ASN A 148 -20.05 -5.16 -4.63
N PHE A 149 -20.12 -6.44 -4.90
CA PHE A 149 -20.01 -7.49 -3.88
C PHE A 149 -18.79 -8.34 -4.18
N ARG A 150 -17.99 -8.61 -3.16
CA ARG A 150 -16.86 -9.54 -3.21
C ARG A 150 -16.99 -10.53 -2.07
N SER A 151 -16.84 -11.80 -2.40
CA SER A 151 -16.72 -12.88 -1.43
C SER A 151 -15.50 -13.72 -1.77
N ARG A 152 -14.60 -13.90 -0.80
CA ARG A 152 -13.38 -14.69 -0.95
C ARG A 152 -13.24 -15.67 0.18
N PHE A 153 -12.86 -16.90 -0.18
CA PHE A 153 -12.57 -17.99 0.74
C PHE A 153 -11.16 -18.52 0.46
N THR A 154 -10.37 -18.64 1.52
CA THR A 154 -9.00 -19.17 1.46
C THR A 154 -8.85 -20.28 2.48
N ASN A 155 -8.19 -21.36 2.09
CA ASN A 155 -7.97 -22.51 2.96
C ASN A 155 -6.56 -23.09 2.73
N ASP A 156 -5.82 -23.28 3.81
CA ASP A 156 -4.57 -24.03 3.79
C ASP A 156 -4.88 -25.54 3.75
N ILE A 157 -4.21 -26.26 2.86
CA ILE A 157 -4.45 -27.71 2.71
C ILE A 157 -3.81 -28.45 3.88
N GLN A 158 -2.58 -28.11 4.22
CA GLN A 158 -1.89 -28.64 5.39
C GLN A 158 -2.48 -28.09 6.69
N ASP A 159 -2.38 -28.90 7.74
CA ASP A 159 -2.73 -28.48 9.08
C ASP A 159 -1.53 -27.80 9.75
N ARG A 160 -1.77 -26.60 10.26
CA ARG A 160 -0.78 -25.89 11.09
C ARG A 160 -0.90 -26.38 12.53
N ASN A 161 0.21 -26.26 13.29
CA ASN A 161 0.31 -26.74 14.67
C ASN A 161 -0.83 -26.23 15.58
N GLY A 162 -1.28 -24.99 15.41
CA GLY A 162 -2.42 -24.46 16.18
C GLY A 162 -3.72 -25.25 15.99
N PHE A 163 -3.92 -25.90 14.83
CA PHE A 163 -5.06 -26.81 14.59
C PHE A 163 -4.79 -28.23 15.08
N THR A 164 -3.59 -28.78 14.83
CA THR A 164 -3.26 -30.15 15.24
C THR A 164 -3.15 -30.31 16.75
N SER A 165 -2.73 -29.27 17.45
CA SER A 165 -2.68 -29.20 18.92
C SER A 165 -4.03 -28.86 19.55
N ASN A 166 -5.09 -28.63 18.76
CA ASN A 166 -6.38 -28.14 19.22
C ASN A 166 -6.32 -26.82 20.02
N LYS A 167 -5.31 -26.00 19.76
CA LYS A 167 -5.16 -24.67 20.38
C LYS A 167 -6.14 -23.67 19.81
N PHE A 168 -6.36 -23.70 18.48
CA PHE A 168 -7.29 -22.81 17.81
C PHE A 168 -8.72 -23.30 17.97
N GLU A 169 -9.64 -22.37 18.30
CA GLU A 169 -11.05 -22.67 18.55
C GLU A 169 -11.89 -22.81 17.27
N GLY A 170 -11.44 -22.21 16.18
CA GLY A 170 -12.18 -22.16 14.91
C GLY A 170 -11.56 -23.00 13.80
N SER A 171 -12.14 -22.90 12.61
CA SER A 171 -11.72 -23.65 11.41
C SER A 171 -10.57 -22.97 10.65
N LYS A 172 -9.88 -23.71 9.77
CA LYS A 172 -8.83 -23.21 8.87
C LYS A 172 -9.32 -22.19 7.83
N LEU A 173 -10.62 -22.12 7.61
CA LEU A 173 -11.19 -21.26 6.58
C LEU A 173 -11.04 -19.79 6.92
N LYS A 174 -10.33 -19.03 6.07
CA LYS A 174 -10.38 -17.58 6.03
C LYS A 174 -11.53 -17.16 5.12
N SER A 175 -12.36 -16.21 5.56
CA SER A 175 -13.45 -15.66 4.75
C SER A 175 -13.43 -14.14 4.77
N TYR A 176 -13.61 -13.53 3.60
CA TYR A 176 -13.69 -12.09 3.40
C TYR A 176 -14.91 -11.77 2.55
N ASN A 177 -15.81 -10.94 3.06
CA ASN A 177 -17.03 -10.56 2.37
C ASN A 177 -17.21 -9.04 2.42
N ARG A 178 -17.29 -8.39 1.27
CA ARG A 178 -17.45 -6.94 1.16
C ARG A 178 -18.59 -6.58 0.24
N LEU A 179 -19.50 -5.74 0.71
CA LEU A 179 -20.57 -5.12 -0.08
C LEU A 179 -20.37 -3.62 -0.12
N LEU A 180 -20.31 -3.05 -1.32
CA LEU A 180 -20.29 -1.60 -1.54
C LEU A 180 -21.47 -1.22 -2.42
N LEU A 181 -22.26 -0.28 -1.96
CA LEU A 181 -23.38 0.33 -2.67
C LEU A 181 -23.03 1.79 -2.96
N LYS A 182 -23.15 2.21 -4.22
CA LYS A 182 -23.02 3.62 -4.61
C LYS A 182 -24.32 4.08 -5.23
N PHE A 183 -24.79 5.21 -4.76
CA PHE A 183 -25.92 5.90 -5.35
C PHE A 183 -25.42 7.23 -5.91
N ASP A 184 -25.51 7.36 -7.24
CA ASP A 184 -24.85 8.46 -7.95
C ASP A 184 -23.34 8.53 -7.65
N LYS A 185 -22.71 9.66 -7.91
CA LYS A 185 -21.28 9.90 -7.63
C LYS A 185 -21.01 10.38 -6.19
N ASN A 186 -22.08 10.74 -5.45
CA ASN A 186 -21.99 11.47 -4.19
C ASN A 186 -22.21 10.59 -2.95
N TYR A 187 -22.86 9.44 -3.06
CA TYR A 187 -23.23 8.61 -1.91
C TYR A 187 -22.64 7.21 -2.03
N GLN A 188 -22.11 6.70 -0.94
CA GLN A 188 -21.63 5.33 -0.83
C GLN A 188 -21.99 4.76 0.53
N ALA A 189 -22.36 3.48 0.56
CA ALA A 189 -22.45 2.70 1.78
C ALA A 189 -21.60 1.43 1.61
N GLY A 190 -20.95 0.98 2.67
CA GLY A 190 -20.14 -0.23 2.64
C GLY A 190 -20.26 -1.05 3.91
N VAL A 191 -20.17 -2.37 3.76
CA VAL A 191 -20.04 -3.33 4.85
C VAL A 191 -18.98 -4.34 4.47
N LEU A 192 -18.12 -4.67 5.42
CA LEU A 192 -17.10 -5.70 5.32
C LEU A 192 -17.23 -6.63 6.53
N ILE A 193 -17.15 -7.93 6.28
CA ILE A 193 -17.17 -8.98 7.30
C ILE A 193 -15.99 -9.91 6.99
N GLU A 194 -15.18 -10.17 7.98
CA GLU A 194 -14.02 -11.03 7.86
C GLU A 194 -13.91 -12.02 9.00
N LYS A 195 -13.25 -13.14 8.73
CA LYS A 195 -12.86 -14.18 9.67
C LYS A 195 -11.49 -14.69 9.28
N ASP A 196 -10.54 -14.68 10.22
CA ASP A 196 -9.22 -15.29 10.05
C ASP A 196 -9.21 -16.81 10.33
N PRO A 197 -8.21 -17.54 9.80
CA PRO A 197 -8.01 -18.96 10.13
C PRO A 197 -7.79 -19.14 11.64
N GLY A 198 -8.52 -20.06 12.25
CA GLY A 198 -8.47 -20.33 13.68
C GLY A 198 -9.52 -19.63 14.52
N GLU A 199 -10.19 -18.65 13.99
CA GLU A 199 -11.29 -17.95 14.67
C GLU A 199 -12.60 -18.71 14.56
N LYS A 200 -13.45 -18.57 15.59
CA LYS A 200 -14.72 -19.26 15.71
C LYS A 200 -15.85 -18.56 14.97
N SER A 201 -15.87 -17.24 15.04
CA SER A 201 -16.95 -16.40 14.50
C SER A 201 -16.70 -16.03 13.04
N PHE A 202 -17.72 -16.14 12.17
CA PHE A 202 -17.66 -15.67 10.79
C PHE A 202 -17.63 -14.14 10.65
N ASN A 203 -18.00 -13.42 11.69
CA ASN A 203 -18.02 -11.97 11.77
C ASN A 203 -17.08 -11.48 12.88
N ASP A 204 -15.91 -12.08 13.01
CA ASP A 204 -14.95 -11.67 14.02
C ASP A 204 -14.58 -10.21 13.86
N PHE A 205 -14.28 -9.81 12.65
CA PHE A 205 -14.17 -8.42 12.26
C PHE A 205 -15.36 -7.95 11.41
N THR A 206 -15.90 -6.78 11.74
CA THR A 206 -16.95 -6.12 10.96
C THR A 206 -16.67 -4.63 10.84
N SER A 207 -16.64 -4.13 9.61
CA SER A 207 -16.53 -2.71 9.31
C SER A 207 -17.74 -2.24 8.50
N PHE A 208 -18.17 -0.99 8.73
CA PHE A 208 -19.25 -0.37 7.97
C PHE A 208 -19.03 1.13 7.81
N HIS A 209 -19.55 1.70 6.72
CA HIS A 209 -19.52 3.14 6.53
C HIS A 209 -20.69 3.64 5.68
N LEU A 210 -21.07 4.88 5.94
CA LEU A 210 -21.88 5.73 5.06
C LEU A 210 -21.02 6.92 4.66
N TYR A 211 -20.89 7.19 3.37
CA TYR A 211 -20.04 8.24 2.84
C TYR A 211 -20.80 9.14 1.88
N ILE A 212 -20.71 10.43 2.11
CA ILE A 212 -21.29 11.50 1.28
C ILE A 212 -20.14 12.41 0.84
N LYS A 213 -20.10 12.81 -0.43
CA LYS A 213 -19.07 13.72 -0.94
C LYS A 213 -19.61 14.73 -1.94
N ASP A 214 -18.96 15.88 -1.98
CA ASP A 214 -19.18 16.95 -2.97
C ASP A 214 -20.66 17.40 -3.05
N ILE A 215 -21.27 17.66 -1.89
CA ILE A 215 -22.65 18.21 -1.80
C ILE A 215 -22.59 19.61 -1.18
N SER A 216 -22.85 20.64 -1.99
CA SER A 216 -22.77 22.02 -1.56
C SER A 216 -21.41 22.32 -0.89
N PHE A 217 -21.42 22.85 0.33
CA PHE A 217 -20.22 23.13 1.12
C PHE A 217 -19.63 21.88 1.84
N ILE A 218 -20.34 20.75 1.82
CA ILE A 218 -19.84 19.49 2.38
C ILE A 218 -18.94 18.84 1.33
N LYS A 219 -17.62 18.92 1.53
CA LYS A 219 -16.64 18.24 0.68
C LYS A 219 -16.70 16.72 0.90
N SER A 220 -16.81 16.28 2.17
CA SER A 220 -16.97 14.88 2.54
C SER A 220 -17.60 14.74 3.93
N PHE A 221 -18.38 13.69 4.11
CA PHE A 221 -18.93 13.27 5.40
C PHE A 221 -18.92 11.76 5.49
N ILE A 222 -18.46 11.21 6.61
CA ILE A 222 -18.45 9.77 6.87
C ILE A 222 -19.09 9.51 8.23
N ALA A 223 -19.96 8.51 8.28
CA ALA A 223 -20.44 7.90 9.51
C ALA A 223 -20.11 6.40 9.47
N GLY A 224 -19.53 5.86 10.55
CA GLY A 224 -19.01 4.50 10.65
C GLY A 224 -17.49 4.48 10.69
N ASP A 225 -16.86 3.61 9.91
CA ASP A 225 -15.42 3.39 9.93
C ASP A 225 -14.71 4.21 8.86
N TYR A 226 -13.64 4.91 9.26
CA TYR A 226 -12.91 5.83 8.40
C TYR A 226 -11.43 5.92 8.75
N VAL A 227 -10.64 6.43 7.82
CA VAL A 227 -9.23 6.78 7.99
C VAL A 227 -9.03 8.29 7.85
N LEU A 228 -7.98 8.78 8.50
CA LEU A 228 -7.54 10.18 8.49
C LEU A 228 -6.10 10.25 7.94
N GLU A 229 -5.90 11.05 6.89
CA GLU A 229 -4.61 11.21 6.22
C GLU A 229 -4.33 12.68 6.00
N PHE A 230 -3.51 13.28 6.85
CA PHE A 230 -3.18 14.71 6.80
C PHE A 230 -1.69 14.99 7.00
N GLY A 231 -1.20 16.08 6.42
CA GLY A 231 0.18 16.53 6.51
C GLY A 231 1.18 15.56 5.89
N GLN A 232 2.32 15.39 6.55
CA GLN A 232 3.35 14.41 6.19
C GLN A 232 3.32 13.17 7.09
N GLY A 233 2.22 13.00 7.81
CA GLY A 233 1.94 11.83 8.62
C GLY A 233 2.60 11.82 9.99
N LEU A 234 3.09 12.93 10.51
CA LEU A 234 3.69 12.98 11.84
C LEU A 234 2.63 12.89 12.95
N ALA A 235 1.52 13.62 12.80
CA ALA A 235 0.45 13.60 13.79
C ALA A 235 -0.64 12.59 13.45
N LEU A 236 -1.11 12.56 12.20
CA LEU A 236 -2.36 11.91 11.84
C LEU A 236 -2.30 11.26 10.45
N TRP A 237 -2.01 9.98 10.44
CA TRP A 237 -1.99 9.13 9.26
C TRP A 237 -2.38 7.71 9.67
N SER A 238 -3.66 7.41 9.71
CA SER A 238 -4.15 6.12 10.23
C SER A 238 -4.02 4.97 9.24
N ALA A 239 -3.96 5.26 7.93
CA ALA A 239 -3.68 4.26 6.92
C ALA A 239 -2.20 3.87 6.88
N PHE A 240 -1.88 2.74 6.25
CA PHE A 240 -0.51 2.43 5.88
C PHE A 240 0.01 3.47 4.87
N GLY A 241 1.27 3.77 4.95
CA GLY A 241 1.93 4.68 4.02
C GLY A 241 3.00 3.97 3.22
N VAL A 242 3.26 4.49 2.04
CA VAL A 242 4.43 4.07 1.26
C VAL A 242 5.67 4.49 2.04
N SER A 243 6.57 3.53 2.28
CA SER A 243 7.92 3.75 2.76
C SER A 243 8.86 4.03 1.58
N LYS A 244 10.15 3.81 1.72
CA LYS A 244 11.11 3.89 0.60
C LYS A 244 10.67 2.97 -0.54
N SER A 245 10.93 3.37 -1.77
CA SER A 245 10.62 2.58 -2.96
C SER A 245 11.71 2.75 -4.01
N SER A 246 11.58 2.07 -5.15
CA SER A 246 12.49 2.25 -6.29
C SER A 246 12.36 3.61 -6.99
N ASP A 247 11.26 4.34 -6.77
CA ASP A 247 11.15 5.74 -7.21
C ASP A 247 11.83 6.65 -6.18
N ALA A 248 12.85 7.40 -6.64
CA ALA A 248 13.63 8.26 -5.76
C ALA A 248 12.89 9.52 -5.28
N ILE A 249 11.76 9.88 -5.91
CA ILE A 249 11.10 11.18 -5.70
C ILE A 249 9.81 11.05 -4.89
N LEU A 250 9.00 10.01 -5.19
CA LEU A 250 7.63 9.92 -4.72
C LEU A 250 7.47 9.58 -3.23
N PRO A 251 8.31 8.71 -2.62
CA PRO A 251 8.07 8.21 -1.27
C PRO A 251 8.25 9.23 -0.15
N ILE A 252 9.11 10.22 -0.35
CA ILE A 252 9.47 11.17 0.71
C ILE A 252 8.36 12.17 1.05
N LYS A 253 7.40 12.34 0.14
CA LYS A 253 6.26 13.25 0.30
C LYS A 253 4.96 12.46 0.40
N LYS A 254 4.25 12.62 1.51
CA LYS A 254 2.92 12.02 1.68
C LYS A 254 1.90 12.73 0.78
N ARG A 255 1.02 11.94 0.17
CA ARG A 255 -0.08 12.39 -0.68
C ARG A 255 -1.37 12.21 0.10
N PHE A 256 -1.75 13.20 0.89
CA PHE A 256 -2.87 13.07 1.80
C PHE A 256 -4.22 12.89 1.08
N GLY A 257 -5.01 11.96 1.60
CA GLY A 257 -6.35 11.64 1.14
C GLY A 257 -7.47 12.41 1.86
N GLY A 258 -7.14 13.10 2.96
CA GLY A 258 -8.13 13.69 3.85
C GLY A 258 -8.87 12.62 4.66
N ILE A 259 -10.21 12.67 4.66
CA ILE A 259 -11.03 11.59 5.24
C ILE A 259 -11.48 10.63 4.15
N ARG A 260 -11.34 9.33 4.40
CA ARG A 260 -11.78 8.26 3.47
C ARG A 260 -12.51 7.15 4.22
N PRO A 261 -13.48 6.48 3.57
CA PRO A 261 -14.07 5.26 4.12
C PRO A 261 -13.02 4.19 4.38
N TYR A 262 -13.16 3.44 5.46
CA TYR A 262 -12.36 2.27 5.71
C TYR A 262 -12.94 1.07 4.97
N THR A 263 -12.11 0.37 4.20
CA THR A 263 -12.50 -0.77 3.35
C THR A 263 -11.55 -1.96 3.45
N SER A 264 -10.51 -1.86 4.32
CA SER A 264 -9.54 -2.91 4.59
C SER A 264 -10.02 -3.85 5.70
N SER A 265 -9.40 -5.02 5.80
CA SER A 265 -9.62 -5.99 6.87
C SER A 265 -8.65 -5.85 8.05
N ALA A 266 -7.69 -4.91 8.01
CA ALA A 266 -6.78 -4.67 9.14
C ALA A 266 -7.52 -4.05 10.33
N GLU A 267 -7.54 -4.72 11.49
CA GLU A 267 -8.46 -4.40 12.59
C GLU A 267 -8.06 -3.21 13.48
N PHE A 268 -6.92 -2.61 13.26
CA PHE A 268 -6.36 -1.62 14.19
C PHE A 268 -6.18 -0.21 13.62
N ARG A 269 -6.12 -0.01 12.31
CA ARG A 269 -5.78 1.26 11.67
C ARG A 269 -6.97 2.05 11.13
N PHE A 270 -8.07 2.08 11.83
CA PHE A 270 -9.26 2.86 11.47
C PHE A 270 -9.83 3.60 12.69
N PHE A 271 -10.73 4.52 12.45
CA PHE A 271 -11.53 5.20 13.47
C PHE A 271 -13.00 4.85 13.26
N ARG A 272 -13.78 4.78 14.35
CA ARG A 272 -15.20 4.45 14.30
C ARG A 272 -16.03 5.55 14.94
N GLY A 273 -16.87 6.23 14.13
CA GLY A 273 -17.68 7.34 14.59
C GLY A 273 -18.16 8.21 13.45
N ALA A 274 -17.82 9.50 13.44
CA ALA A 274 -18.17 10.40 12.35
C ALA A 274 -17.05 11.40 12.05
N SER A 275 -16.92 11.77 10.79
CA SER A 275 -16.01 12.81 10.34
C SER A 275 -16.61 13.60 9.18
N THR A 276 -16.33 14.89 9.11
CA THR A 276 -16.78 15.77 8.02
C THR A 276 -15.71 16.76 7.62
N THR A 277 -15.59 17.03 6.32
CA THR A 277 -14.83 18.15 5.78
C THR A 277 -15.76 19.12 5.12
N LEU A 278 -15.75 20.35 5.57
CA LEU A 278 -16.49 21.49 5.00
C LEU A 278 -15.54 22.31 4.14
N ARG A 279 -16.00 22.74 2.97
CA ARG A 279 -15.31 23.66 2.10
C ARG A 279 -15.96 25.03 2.14
N LEU A 280 -15.18 26.06 2.49
CA LEU A 280 -15.57 27.46 2.53
C LEU A 280 -14.54 28.24 1.69
N ASP A 281 -14.82 28.38 0.42
CA ASP A 281 -13.90 28.90 -0.60
C ASP A 281 -12.55 28.13 -0.61
N ASP A 282 -11.47 28.77 -0.21
CA ASP A 282 -10.12 28.21 -0.12
C ASP A 282 -9.83 27.52 1.24
N PHE A 283 -10.77 27.62 2.19
CA PHE A 283 -10.63 26.97 3.48
C PHE A 283 -11.35 25.63 3.53
N TYR A 284 -10.67 24.64 4.12
CA TYR A 284 -11.24 23.32 4.38
C TYR A 284 -11.16 23.06 5.88
N LEU A 285 -12.31 22.87 6.51
CA LEU A 285 -12.43 22.55 7.92
C LEU A 285 -12.86 21.11 8.07
N THR A 286 -11.99 20.28 8.61
CA THR A 286 -12.31 18.89 8.94
C THR A 286 -12.53 18.76 10.44
N ALA A 287 -13.64 18.14 10.85
CA ALA A 287 -13.89 17.74 12.22
C ALA A 287 -14.10 16.22 12.28
N PHE A 288 -13.65 15.57 13.35
CA PHE A 288 -13.78 14.14 13.52
C PHE A 288 -13.97 13.75 14.98
N TYR A 289 -14.73 12.67 15.16
CA TYR A 289 -14.95 12.00 16.42
C TYR A 289 -14.95 10.50 16.23
N SER A 290 -14.21 9.79 17.10
CA SER A 290 -14.20 8.33 17.16
C SER A 290 -14.40 7.85 18.59
N ASN A 291 -15.13 6.76 18.74
CA ASN A 291 -15.26 6.03 19.99
C ASN A 291 -15.35 4.54 19.65
N ARG A 292 -14.30 3.80 19.99
CA ARG A 292 -14.21 2.36 19.70
C ARG A 292 -13.53 1.60 20.82
N ASN A 293 -13.80 0.31 20.89
CA ASN A 293 -13.00 -0.60 21.69
C ASN A 293 -11.86 -1.15 20.82
N ILE A 294 -10.68 -1.28 21.40
CA ILE A 294 -9.48 -1.80 20.78
C ILE A 294 -8.95 -2.99 21.58
N ASP A 295 -8.23 -3.85 20.88
CA ASP A 295 -7.54 -4.96 21.49
C ASP A 295 -6.28 -4.48 22.19
N ALA A 296 -6.10 -4.90 23.43
CA ALA A 296 -4.92 -4.54 24.19
C ALA A 296 -4.59 -5.59 25.24
N SER A 297 -3.30 -5.73 25.52
CA SER A 297 -2.83 -6.44 26.70
C SER A 297 -2.93 -5.50 27.89
N VAL A 298 -3.57 -5.98 28.95
CA VAL A 298 -3.79 -5.24 30.20
C VAL A 298 -3.20 -6.03 31.34
N ASP A 299 -2.38 -5.40 32.16
CA ASP A 299 -1.85 -6.03 33.37
C ASP A 299 -2.99 -6.31 34.34
N SER A 300 -3.07 -7.54 34.82
CA SER A 300 -4.17 -8.02 35.68
C SER A 300 -4.15 -7.41 37.10
N VAL A 301 -2.99 -6.92 37.56
CA VAL A 301 -2.79 -6.36 38.91
C VAL A 301 -2.98 -4.84 38.90
N THR A 302 -2.29 -4.15 37.97
CA THR A 302 -2.31 -2.67 37.89
C THR A 302 -3.48 -2.14 37.07
N ASN A 303 -4.11 -3.00 36.23
CA ASN A 303 -5.14 -2.64 35.26
C ASN A 303 -4.69 -1.57 34.23
N GLU A 304 -3.39 -1.59 33.92
CA GLU A 304 -2.76 -0.67 32.96
C GLU A 304 -2.53 -1.33 31.60
N ILE A 305 -2.51 -0.55 30.54
CA ILE A 305 -2.25 -1.00 29.17
C ILE A 305 -0.75 -1.27 29.03
N THR A 306 -0.39 -2.51 28.74
CA THR A 306 1.01 -2.91 28.46
C THR A 306 1.34 -2.88 26.98
N ALA A 307 0.36 -3.20 26.11
CA ALA A 307 0.51 -3.12 24.65
C ALA A 307 -0.84 -2.98 23.95
N ILE A 308 -0.89 -2.24 22.85
CA ILE A 308 -2.04 -2.19 21.93
C ILE A 308 -1.89 -3.34 20.92
N GLY A 309 -2.95 -4.12 20.72
CA GLY A 309 -3.02 -5.18 19.71
C GLY A 309 -2.99 -4.61 18.30
N GLN A 310 -2.21 -5.25 17.41
CA GLN A 310 -2.06 -4.82 16.02
C GLN A 310 -2.37 -5.94 15.01
N THR A 311 -2.70 -7.15 15.48
CA THR A 311 -2.95 -8.31 14.60
C THR A 311 -4.42 -8.58 14.36
N GLY A 312 -5.31 -8.25 15.31
CA GLY A 312 -6.73 -8.57 15.25
C GLY A 312 -7.08 -10.05 15.43
N PHE A 313 -6.12 -10.93 15.72
CA PHE A 313 -6.39 -12.36 15.86
C PHE A 313 -7.06 -12.72 17.18
N HIS A 314 -8.13 -13.56 17.09
CA HIS A 314 -8.91 -14.07 18.23
C HIS A 314 -9.11 -15.60 18.10
N ARG A 315 -8.00 -16.34 18.01
CA ARG A 315 -7.97 -17.76 17.66
C ARG A 315 -7.99 -18.69 18.87
N PHE A 316 -7.50 -18.20 20.03
CA PHE A 316 -7.37 -18.95 21.27
C PHE A 316 -7.47 -18.03 22.50
N GLU A 317 -7.65 -18.61 23.67
CA GLU A 317 -8.00 -17.94 24.93
C GLU A 317 -7.21 -16.64 25.18
N SER A 318 -5.89 -16.67 25.14
CA SER A 318 -5.08 -15.46 25.43
C SER A 318 -5.11 -14.38 24.34
N GLU A 319 -5.55 -14.67 23.11
CA GLU A 319 -5.87 -13.68 22.10
C GLU A 319 -7.29 -13.12 22.34
N ILE A 320 -8.24 -14.00 22.66
CA ILE A 320 -9.65 -13.64 22.94
C ILE A 320 -9.76 -12.75 24.18
N GLU A 321 -8.97 -13.00 25.22
CA GLU A 321 -8.91 -12.17 26.43
C GLU A 321 -8.49 -10.72 26.16
N LYS A 322 -7.74 -10.47 25.09
CA LYS A 322 -7.31 -9.12 24.68
C LYS A 322 -8.35 -8.37 23.87
N LYS A 323 -9.36 -9.08 23.36
CA LYS A 323 -10.36 -8.51 22.46
C LYS A 323 -11.17 -7.41 23.13
N ASN A 324 -11.19 -6.22 22.53
CA ASN A 324 -12.01 -5.09 22.97
C ASN A 324 -11.79 -4.65 24.44
N THR A 325 -10.62 -4.86 25.02
CA THR A 325 -10.33 -4.63 26.46
C THR A 325 -10.17 -3.16 26.82
N VAL A 326 -9.89 -2.30 25.86
CA VAL A 326 -9.66 -0.87 26.07
C VAL A 326 -10.58 -0.04 25.20
N ASN A 327 -11.25 0.96 25.81
CA ASN A 327 -12.02 1.94 25.06
C ASN A 327 -11.15 3.16 24.71
N GLU A 328 -11.13 3.51 23.43
CA GLU A 328 -10.42 4.65 22.84
C GLU A 328 -11.43 5.69 22.36
N LYS A 329 -11.21 6.96 22.73
CA LYS A 329 -11.96 8.10 22.21
C LYS A 329 -10.99 9.09 21.59
N LEU A 330 -11.32 9.56 20.39
CA LEU A 330 -10.59 10.58 19.66
C LEU A 330 -11.56 11.71 19.27
N ILE A 331 -11.14 12.94 19.48
CA ILE A 331 -11.83 14.14 18.99
C ILE A 331 -10.82 15.14 18.48
N GLY A 332 -11.10 15.76 17.35
CA GLY A 332 -10.20 16.76 16.82
C GLY A 332 -10.66 17.39 15.52
N GLY A 333 -9.77 18.16 14.92
CA GLY A 333 -10.02 18.83 13.67
C GLY A 333 -8.74 19.20 12.92
N VAL A 334 -8.92 19.51 11.64
CA VAL A 334 -7.90 20.02 10.74
C VAL A 334 -8.44 21.26 10.04
N LEU A 335 -7.67 22.33 10.05
CA LEU A 335 -7.92 23.52 9.26
C LEU A 335 -6.88 23.59 8.14
N GLU A 336 -7.33 23.61 6.89
CA GLU A 336 -6.47 23.77 5.72
C GLU A 336 -6.83 25.05 4.97
N TYR A 337 -5.81 25.73 4.48
CA TYR A 337 -5.93 26.83 3.53
C TYR A 337 -5.26 26.44 2.22
N ARG A 338 -6.08 26.23 1.18
CA ARG A 338 -5.64 25.81 -0.16
C ARG A 338 -5.79 26.98 -1.12
N PHE A 339 -4.70 27.39 -1.73
CA PHE A 339 -4.70 28.53 -2.62
C PHE A 339 -3.97 28.22 -3.94
N LEU A 340 -4.42 28.87 -5.01
CA LEU A 340 -3.95 28.66 -6.39
C LEU A 340 -4.09 27.23 -6.89
N GLY A 341 -4.91 26.38 -6.26
CA GLY A 341 -5.14 24.97 -6.65
C GLY A 341 -3.91 24.05 -6.54
N LYS A 342 -2.83 24.52 -5.88
CA LYS A 342 -1.56 23.76 -5.81
C LYS A 342 -0.80 23.94 -4.49
N ASN A 343 -1.25 24.83 -3.62
CA ASN A 343 -0.60 25.11 -2.34
C ASN A 343 -1.53 24.81 -1.19
N ASN A 344 -0.98 24.33 -0.09
CA ASN A 344 -1.72 23.97 1.10
C ASN A 344 -0.94 24.29 2.35
N PHE A 345 -1.59 24.97 3.31
CA PHE A 345 -1.14 25.09 4.70
C PHE A 345 -2.20 24.48 5.59
N GLY A 346 -1.79 23.74 6.62
CA GLY A 346 -2.76 23.13 7.52
C GLY A 346 -2.29 23.10 8.96
N LEU A 347 -3.29 23.10 9.85
CA LEU A 347 -3.15 22.93 11.29
C LEU A 347 -3.98 21.74 11.72
N ILE A 348 -3.42 20.85 12.52
CA ILE A 348 -4.09 19.69 13.10
C ILE A 348 -4.10 19.85 14.60
N TYR A 349 -5.24 19.63 15.22
CA TYR A 349 -5.34 19.45 16.66
C TYR A 349 -6.25 18.27 16.96
N TYR A 350 -5.81 17.38 17.85
CA TYR A 350 -6.67 16.35 18.40
C TYR A 350 -6.31 15.97 19.83
N ASN A 351 -7.31 15.52 20.55
CA ASN A 351 -7.19 14.85 21.83
C ASN A 351 -7.61 13.38 21.68
N THR A 352 -6.82 12.49 22.24
CA THR A 352 -7.20 11.09 22.41
C THR A 352 -7.19 10.69 23.88
N SER A 353 -8.14 9.84 24.26
CA SER A 353 -8.25 9.37 25.64
C SER A 353 -8.63 7.90 25.68
N PHE A 354 -8.08 7.20 26.68
CA PHE A 354 -8.29 5.79 26.93
C PHE A 354 -8.95 5.61 28.30
N ASN A 355 -9.78 4.57 28.46
CA ASN A 355 -10.40 4.27 29.74
C ASN A 355 -9.44 3.65 30.78
N LYS A 356 -8.21 3.30 30.36
CA LYS A 356 -7.12 2.77 31.20
C LYS A 356 -5.85 3.57 30.97
N GLN A 357 -4.91 3.58 31.91
CA GLN A 357 -3.61 4.24 31.78
C GLN A 357 -2.63 3.33 31.05
N PHE A 358 -1.66 3.92 30.36
CA PHE A 358 -0.53 3.19 29.80
C PHE A 358 0.49 2.89 30.90
N GLN A 359 0.94 1.64 30.99
CA GLN A 359 2.05 1.23 31.81
C GLN A 359 3.34 1.69 31.16
N SER A 360 4.14 2.46 31.89
CA SER A 360 5.41 2.96 31.40
C SER A 360 6.55 2.10 31.91
N SER A 361 7.37 1.57 31.02
CA SER A 361 8.63 0.90 31.34
C SER A 361 9.85 1.83 31.23
N SER A 362 9.67 3.01 30.65
CA SER A 362 10.71 4.02 30.43
C SER A 362 10.14 5.44 30.51
N ILE A 363 10.95 6.39 30.96
CA ILE A 363 10.61 7.82 30.96
C ILE A 363 10.27 8.41 29.58
N TYR A 364 10.54 7.65 28.52
CA TYR A 364 10.25 8.01 27.12
C TYR A 364 9.00 7.38 26.57
N ASP A 365 8.31 6.53 27.34
CA ASP A 365 7.09 5.88 26.91
C ASP A 365 5.86 6.75 27.19
N LEU A 366 4.73 6.37 26.61
CA LEU A 366 3.45 7.00 26.91
C LEU A 366 3.08 6.74 28.37
N THR A 367 2.68 7.81 29.08
CA THR A 367 2.20 7.75 30.45
C THR A 367 0.86 8.43 30.59
N GLY A 368 -0.03 7.86 31.42
CA GLY A 368 -1.38 8.37 31.58
C GLY A 368 -2.36 7.83 30.54
N ASN A 369 -3.48 8.51 30.37
CA ASN A 369 -4.57 8.05 29.50
C ASN A 369 -5.16 9.13 28.61
N LYS A 370 -4.58 10.34 28.57
CA LYS A 370 -5.02 11.47 27.72
C LYS A 370 -3.84 12.10 27.04
N PHE A 371 -3.94 12.25 25.74
CA PHE A 371 -2.85 12.77 24.90
C PHE A 371 -3.38 13.84 23.94
N ASN A 372 -2.64 14.93 23.80
CA ASN A 372 -2.94 16.02 22.90
C ASN A 372 -1.85 16.13 21.84
N TYR A 373 -2.24 16.36 20.62
CA TYR A 373 -1.34 16.59 19.51
C TYR A 373 -1.71 17.88 18.78
N LEU A 374 -0.69 18.67 18.51
CA LEU A 374 -0.79 19.89 17.70
C LEU A 374 0.22 19.79 16.56
N SER A 375 -0.21 19.95 15.33
CA SER A 375 0.68 19.89 14.18
C SER A 375 0.39 21.00 13.19
N ALA A 376 1.45 21.48 12.53
CA ALA A 376 1.36 22.40 11.40
C ALA A 376 2.09 21.78 10.20
N PHE A 377 1.48 21.85 9.03
CA PHE A 377 2.05 21.32 7.79
C PHE A 377 1.90 22.29 6.63
N TYR A 378 2.74 22.11 5.64
CA TYR A 378 2.70 22.91 4.41
C TYR A 378 3.09 22.09 3.18
N ASP A 379 2.55 22.47 2.04
CA ASP A 379 2.87 22.00 0.70
C ASP A 379 2.75 23.16 -0.27
N VAL A 380 3.88 23.71 -0.71
CA VAL A 380 3.96 24.95 -1.47
C VAL A 380 4.73 24.76 -2.76
N ASN A 381 4.09 25.12 -3.86
CA ASN A 381 4.65 25.04 -5.20
C ASN A 381 4.96 26.43 -5.74
N VAL A 382 6.24 26.73 -5.92
CA VAL A 382 6.74 27.98 -6.48
C VAL A 382 7.58 27.68 -7.73
N ALA A 383 7.06 28.01 -8.90
CA ALA A 383 7.66 27.61 -10.18
C ALA A 383 7.97 26.10 -10.23
N ALA A 384 9.22 25.74 -10.45
CA ALA A 384 9.70 24.34 -10.52
C ALA A 384 10.06 23.74 -9.15
N ILE A 385 9.81 24.45 -8.05
CA ILE A 385 10.17 24.02 -6.69
C ILE A 385 8.91 23.69 -5.92
N ASN A 386 8.85 22.52 -5.34
CA ASN A 386 7.87 22.13 -4.34
C ASN A 386 8.54 22.02 -2.98
N LEU A 387 8.02 22.76 -2.00
CA LEU A 387 8.43 22.70 -0.59
C LEU A 387 7.33 22.06 0.22
N PHE A 388 7.66 21.10 1.06
CA PHE A 388 6.69 20.42 1.92
C PHE A 388 7.29 20.13 3.30
N GLY A 389 6.43 20.01 4.29
CA GLY A 389 6.88 19.65 5.63
C GLY A 389 5.77 19.61 6.65
N GLU A 390 6.12 19.11 7.82
CA GLU A 390 5.27 19.05 9.01
C GLU A 390 6.12 19.19 10.27
N ALA A 391 5.58 19.91 11.25
CA ALA A 391 6.08 19.96 12.61
C ALA A 391 4.95 19.59 13.56
N SER A 392 5.15 18.55 14.37
CA SER A 392 4.13 18.02 15.27
C SER A 392 4.60 17.96 16.71
N TYR A 393 3.79 18.46 17.63
CA TYR A 393 3.99 18.48 19.07
C TYR A 393 3.04 17.52 19.77
N ASN A 394 3.58 16.63 20.61
CA ASN A 394 2.82 15.60 21.34
C ASN A 394 2.62 15.92 22.83
N GLY A 395 2.80 17.19 23.23
CA GLY A 395 2.77 17.62 24.65
C GLY A 395 4.14 17.64 25.33
N THR A 396 5.15 16.97 24.78
CA THR A 396 6.50 16.88 25.37
C THR A 396 7.62 17.26 24.43
N SER A 397 7.50 16.94 23.15
CA SER A 397 8.55 17.16 22.15
C SER A 397 7.96 17.45 20.78
N VAL A 398 8.79 17.96 19.88
CA VAL A 398 8.41 18.30 18.50
C VAL A 398 9.15 17.39 17.53
N ALA A 399 8.40 16.61 16.74
CA ALA A 399 8.91 15.91 15.59
C ALA A 399 8.77 16.77 14.34
N THR A 400 9.76 16.71 13.44
CA THR A 400 9.75 17.50 12.19
C THR A 400 10.20 16.68 11.00
N VAL A 401 9.58 16.92 9.86
CA VAL A 401 10.05 16.52 8.54
C VAL A 401 9.88 17.69 7.57
N ASN A 402 10.92 17.98 6.79
CA ASN A 402 10.90 19.03 5.78
C ASN A 402 11.58 18.50 4.52
N GLY A 403 11.04 18.82 3.36
CA GLY A 403 11.59 18.38 2.09
C GLY A 403 11.39 19.38 0.97
N VAL A 404 12.18 19.19 -0.07
CA VAL A 404 12.14 19.95 -1.30
C VAL A 404 12.20 19.01 -2.50
N GLN A 405 11.41 19.30 -3.52
CA GLN A 405 11.52 18.69 -4.86
C GLN A 405 11.75 19.82 -5.86
N ILE A 406 12.72 19.63 -6.76
CA ILE A 406 13.12 20.62 -7.77
C ILE A 406 13.06 19.94 -9.14
N ALA A 407 12.11 20.32 -9.95
CA ALA A 407 12.04 19.94 -11.35
C ALA A 407 12.96 20.85 -12.20
N ALA A 408 14.26 20.53 -12.21
CA ALA A 408 15.24 21.31 -12.97
C ALA A 408 14.90 21.36 -14.48
N THR A 409 14.35 20.27 -14.97
CA THR A 409 13.71 20.15 -16.30
C THR A 409 12.54 19.16 -16.18
N ASN A 410 11.73 19.01 -17.24
CA ASN A 410 10.68 17.97 -17.29
C ASN A 410 11.23 16.53 -17.17
N ASN A 411 12.53 16.37 -17.39
CA ASN A 411 13.20 15.08 -17.39
C ASN A 411 14.14 14.86 -16.20
N LEU A 412 14.44 15.89 -15.42
CA LEU A 412 15.38 15.84 -14.30
C LEU A 412 14.75 16.44 -13.06
N ILE A 413 14.54 15.60 -12.06
CA ILE A 413 13.96 15.98 -10.77
C ILE A 413 14.96 15.61 -9.67
N PHE A 414 15.22 16.57 -8.80
CA PHE A 414 15.96 16.38 -7.57
C PHE A 414 15.00 16.43 -6.38
N THR A 415 15.32 15.68 -5.35
CA THR A 415 14.60 15.77 -4.09
C THR A 415 15.53 15.64 -2.91
N SER A 416 15.19 16.30 -1.81
CA SER A 416 15.89 16.12 -0.54
C SER A 416 14.93 16.32 0.62
N SER A 417 15.15 15.58 1.71
CA SER A 417 14.40 15.77 2.95
C SER A 417 15.26 15.56 4.17
N ILE A 418 14.91 16.26 5.24
CA ILE A 418 15.49 16.11 6.56
C ILE A 418 14.38 15.75 7.55
N ARG A 419 14.64 14.79 8.42
CA ARG A 419 13.72 14.34 9.47
C ARG A 419 14.39 14.33 10.82
N SER A 420 13.64 14.74 11.84
CA SER A 420 14.08 14.76 13.23
C SER A 420 12.94 14.32 14.13
N TYR A 421 13.06 13.12 14.68
CA TYR A 421 12.07 12.49 15.53
C TYR A 421 12.67 12.22 16.91
N PRO A 422 12.34 13.04 17.93
CA PRO A 422 12.85 12.84 19.28
C PRO A 422 12.43 11.51 19.87
N ARG A 423 13.23 10.99 20.82
CA ARG A 423 12.97 9.74 21.51
C ARG A 423 11.63 9.72 22.27
N ASN A 424 11.25 10.85 22.84
CA ASN A 424 10.01 11.02 23.60
C ASN A 424 8.83 11.51 22.75
N TYR A 425 8.99 11.59 21.43
CA TYR A 425 7.85 11.77 20.53
C TYR A 425 7.19 10.40 20.28
N ASN A 426 6.04 10.18 20.88
CA ASN A 426 5.23 8.99 20.65
C ASN A 426 4.01 9.40 19.83
N SER A 427 3.93 8.97 18.59
CA SER A 427 2.75 9.15 17.74
C SER A 427 1.86 7.91 17.85
N LEU A 428 0.59 8.10 18.22
CA LEU A 428 -0.41 7.03 18.28
C LEU A 428 -0.98 6.69 16.91
N TYR A 429 -1.13 7.72 16.04
CA TYR A 429 -1.81 7.60 14.75
C TYR A 429 -0.99 8.14 13.59
N GLY A 430 0.29 8.36 13.79
CA GLY A 430 1.18 8.81 12.72
C GLY A 430 1.82 7.65 11.97
N PHE A 431 2.16 7.92 10.70
CA PHE A 431 2.97 7.08 9.85
C PHE A 431 3.83 7.98 8.95
N GLY A 432 5.02 8.36 9.44
CA GLY A 432 5.94 9.27 8.74
C GLY A 432 6.88 8.56 7.77
N PHE A 433 7.65 9.35 7.02
CA PHE A 433 8.80 8.82 6.27
C PHE A 433 9.95 8.54 7.26
N SER A 434 10.28 7.29 7.50
CA SER A 434 11.28 6.85 8.48
C SER A 434 11.95 5.56 8.03
N GLU A 435 13.10 5.27 8.62
CA GLU A 435 13.81 4.00 8.44
C GLU A 435 13.04 2.83 9.07
N THR A 436 12.34 3.08 10.15
CA THR A 436 11.61 2.06 10.92
C THR A 436 10.14 1.95 10.51
N SER A 437 9.87 1.74 9.23
CA SER A 437 8.53 1.42 8.70
C SER A 437 7.42 2.34 9.23
N GLY A 438 7.63 3.66 9.13
CA GLY A 438 6.65 4.67 9.49
C GLY A 438 6.65 5.10 10.96
N LYS A 439 7.45 4.51 11.84
CA LYS A 439 7.57 4.95 13.24
C LYS A 439 8.23 6.31 13.34
N ILE A 440 7.62 7.22 14.08
CA ILE A 440 8.09 8.59 14.26
C ILE A 440 8.67 8.72 15.66
N LYS A 441 9.83 8.10 15.89
CA LYS A 441 10.48 8.09 17.21
C LYS A 441 11.98 7.82 17.07
N ASN A 442 12.80 8.58 17.81
CA ASN A 442 14.24 8.31 17.98
C ASN A 442 15.02 8.24 16.67
N GLU A 443 14.76 9.14 15.71
CA GLU A 443 15.43 9.10 14.40
C GLU A 443 15.83 10.49 13.92
N LEU A 444 17.07 10.63 13.45
CA LEU A 444 17.55 11.75 12.65
C LEU A 444 17.91 11.18 11.28
N GLY A 445 17.44 11.81 10.20
CA GLY A 445 17.74 11.31 8.86
C GLY A 445 17.82 12.41 7.82
N PHE A 446 18.62 12.15 6.78
CA PHE A 446 18.75 12.97 5.60
C PHE A 446 18.67 12.11 4.35
N TYR A 447 17.74 12.43 3.51
CA TYR A 447 17.50 11.74 2.24
C TYR A 447 17.78 12.66 1.06
N SER A 448 18.40 12.15 0.01
CA SER A 448 18.57 12.84 -1.27
C SER A 448 18.31 11.89 -2.42
N GLY A 449 17.58 12.32 -3.43
CA GLY A 449 17.19 11.51 -4.58
C GLY A 449 17.21 12.28 -5.89
N ILE A 450 17.45 11.53 -6.97
CA ILE A 450 17.46 12.04 -8.35
C ILE A 450 16.66 11.09 -9.23
N LYS A 451 15.79 11.65 -10.05
CA LYS A 451 15.12 10.94 -11.14
C LYS A 451 15.46 11.60 -12.45
N LEU A 452 16.05 10.83 -13.38
CA LEU A 452 16.42 11.27 -14.73
C LEU A 452 15.70 10.42 -15.78
N LYS A 453 14.90 11.07 -16.62
CA LYS A 453 14.30 10.47 -17.81
C LYS A 453 15.13 10.86 -19.03
N SER A 454 15.53 9.89 -19.83
CA SER A 454 16.35 10.13 -21.01
C SER A 454 16.03 9.17 -22.14
N ALA A 455 16.57 9.42 -23.33
CA ALA A 455 16.42 8.51 -24.47
C ALA A 455 17.01 7.11 -24.21
N ILE A 456 18.00 6.99 -23.32
CA ILE A 456 18.62 5.70 -22.96
C ILE A 456 17.89 4.99 -21.81
N GLY A 457 16.92 5.62 -21.13
CA GLY A 457 16.12 5.01 -20.07
C GLY A 457 15.78 5.98 -18.94
N VAL A 458 15.10 5.46 -17.91
CA VAL A 458 14.75 6.15 -16.67
C VAL A 458 15.70 5.66 -15.59
N PHE A 459 16.29 6.60 -14.87
CA PHE A 459 17.20 6.36 -13.75
C PHE A 459 16.60 6.94 -12.49
N ASN A 460 16.56 6.16 -11.43
CA ASN A 460 16.28 6.58 -10.08
C ASN A 460 17.50 6.28 -9.22
N ILE A 461 17.97 7.26 -8.48
CA ILE A 461 19.11 7.12 -7.57
C ILE A 461 18.76 7.83 -6.28
N TYR A 462 18.94 7.16 -5.15
CA TYR A 462 18.84 7.86 -3.87
C TYR A 462 19.93 7.42 -2.89
N TYR A 463 20.16 8.28 -1.90
CA TYR A 463 21.00 8.02 -0.76
C TYR A 463 20.30 8.56 0.50
N ASP A 464 20.18 7.71 1.51
CA ASP A 464 19.56 8.01 2.81
C ASP A 464 20.55 7.73 3.92
N ILE A 465 20.78 8.69 4.80
CA ILE A 465 21.62 8.56 5.99
C ILE A 465 20.73 8.77 7.20
N PHE A 466 20.83 7.87 8.18
CA PHE A 466 20.03 7.95 9.39
C PHE A 466 20.80 7.55 10.62
N LYS A 467 20.31 8.03 11.76
CA LYS A 467 20.86 7.75 13.09
C LYS A 467 19.71 7.59 14.08
N PHE A 468 19.85 6.58 14.94
CA PHE A 468 19.06 6.42 16.14
C PHE A 468 19.88 6.87 17.35
N PRO A 469 19.68 8.10 17.86
CA PRO A 469 20.53 8.69 18.89
C PRO A 469 20.53 7.94 20.23
N TYR A 470 19.46 7.14 20.45
CA TYR A 470 19.28 6.38 21.68
C TYR A 470 18.98 4.90 21.34
N SER A 471 19.00 4.04 22.36
CA SER A 471 18.63 2.64 22.25
C SER A 471 17.27 2.41 21.59
N THR A 472 17.17 1.32 20.85
CA THR A 472 15.95 0.83 20.21
C THR A 472 15.56 -0.52 20.80
N SER A 473 14.48 -1.14 20.33
CA SER A 473 14.13 -2.52 20.73
C SER A 473 15.14 -3.56 20.23
N SER A 474 15.91 -3.23 19.20
CA SER A 474 16.91 -4.11 18.57
C SER A 474 18.35 -3.75 18.92
N SER A 475 18.60 -2.69 19.70
CA SER A 475 19.94 -2.28 20.13
C SER A 475 19.89 -1.49 21.43
N SER A 476 20.68 -1.91 22.40
CA SER A 476 20.88 -1.19 23.66
C SER A 476 21.68 0.11 23.50
N LEU A 477 22.37 0.27 22.36
CA LEU A 477 23.25 1.39 22.05
C LEU A 477 22.68 2.30 20.94
N SER A 478 23.23 3.51 20.80
CA SER A 478 22.97 4.39 19.67
C SER A 478 23.51 3.77 18.38
N THR A 479 22.69 3.72 17.34
CA THR A 479 23.04 3.11 16.04
C THR A 479 22.85 4.11 14.90
N GLN A 480 23.51 3.86 13.78
CA GLN A 480 23.37 4.65 12.55
C GLN A 480 23.48 3.73 11.33
N GLY A 481 23.10 4.28 10.20
CA GLY A 481 23.24 3.57 8.94
C GLY A 481 23.05 4.47 7.73
N ASP A 482 23.30 3.87 6.59
CA ASP A 482 23.10 4.48 5.29
C ASP A 482 22.57 3.46 4.28
N GLU A 483 21.81 3.98 3.32
CA GLU A 483 21.19 3.19 2.26
C GLU A 483 21.37 3.90 0.93
N PHE A 484 21.75 3.14 -0.09
CA PHE A 484 21.87 3.60 -1.47
C PHE A 484 21.02 2.72 -2.38
N LEU A 485 20.32 3.35 -3.32
CA LEU A 485 19.59 2.66 -4.38
C LEU A 485 19.93 3.23 -5.75
N PHE A 486 20.11 2.34 -6.70
CA PHE A 486 20.16 2.61 -8.13
C PHE A 486 19.13 1.76 -8.84
N ASP A 487 18.19 2.36 -9.55
CA ASP A 487 17.16 1.67 -10.37
C ASP A 487 17.20 2.23 -11.80
N TYR A 488 17.32 1.34 -12.77
CA TYR A 488 17.33 1.66 -14.18
C TYR A 488 16.24 0.90 -14.90
N GLN A 489 15.46 1.61 -15.73
CA GLN A 489 14.37 1.05 -16.53
C GLN A 489 14.47 1.50 -17.98
N LYS A 490 14.26 0.57 -18.92
CA LYS A 490 14.24 0.86 -20.34
C LYS A 490 13.29 -0.07 -21.09
N THR A 491 12.44 0.51 -21.95
CA THR A 491 11.63 -0.23 -22.92
C THR A 491 12.37 -0.29 -24.25
N PHE A 492 12.58 -1.49 -24.78
CA PHE A 492 13.17 -1.74 -26.08
C PHE A 492 12.09 -2.26 -27.05
N PHE A 493 12.09 -1.79 -28.28
CA PHE A 493 11.23 -2.30 -29.38
C PHE A 493 9.73 -2.37 -29.04
N ILE A 494 9.23 -1.49 -28.15
CA ILE A 494 7.80 -1.39 -27.73
C ILE A 494 7.27 -2.60 -26.92
N LYS A 495 7.96 -3.74 -26.96
CA LYS A 495 7.49 -5.01 -26.39
C LYS A 495 8.36 -5.59 -25.28
N PHE A 496 9.55 -5.07 -25.08
CA PHE A 496 10.52 -5.61 -24.16
C PHE A 496 10.93 -4.54 -23.15
N ASP A 497 10.57 -4.76 -21.90
CA ASP A 497 10.97 -3.92 -20.78
C ASP A 497 12.11 -4.59 -20.03
N PHE A 498 13.15 -3.84 -19.77
CA PHE A 498 14.29 -4.21 -18.95
C PHE A 498 14.32 -3.33 -17.72
N ARG A 499 14.60 -3.93 -16.56
CA ARG A 499 14.87 -3.24 -15.32
C ARG A 499 16.07 -3.84 -14.63
N PHE A 500 16.90 -2.98 -14.06
CA PHE A 500 17.98 -3.35 -13.18
C PHE A 500 17.90 -2.51 -11.92
N ARG A 501 17.98 -3.15 -10.74
CA ARG A 501 18.01 -2.50 -9.44
C ARG A 501 19.20 -3.00 -8.65
N TYR A 502 19.91 -2.07 -8.02
CA TYR A 502 20.91 -2.36 -7.01
C TYR A 502 20.61 -1.58 -5.76
N LYS A 503 20.53 -2.27 -4.62
CA LYS A 503 20.32 -1.67 -3.28
C LYS A 503 21.49 -2.06 -2.39
N TYR A 504 22.01 -1.09 -1.66
CA TYR A 504 23.06 -1.24 -0.67
C TYR A 504 22.55 -0.68 0.64
N GLU A 505 22.71 -1.42 1.72
CA GLU A 505 22.29 -1.07 3.05
C GLU A 505 23.40 -1.40 4.03
N ASN A 506 23.82 -0.42 4.83
CA ASN A 506 24.84 -0.56 5.86
C ASN A 506 24.26 0.01 7.15
N LYS A 507 24.06 -0.84 8.15
CA LYS A 507 23.42 -0.49 9.44
C LYS A 507 24.24 -1.01 10.60
N ASP A 508 24.35 -0.19 11.64
CA ASP A 508 24.83 -0.67 12.93
C ASP A 508 23.75 -1.57 13.55
N VAL A 509 24.14 -2.73 14.02
CA VAL A 509 23.33 -3.66 14.82
C VAL A 509 24.10 -4.05 16.08
N THR A 510 23.39 -4.51 17.10
CA THR A 510 24.02 -4.99 18.32
C THR A 510 24.12 -6.51 18.26
N GLU A 511 25.32 -7.01 18.49
CA GLU A 511 25.62 -8.43 18.68
C GLU A 511 26.13 -8.65 20.11
N GLU A 512 25.68 -9.71 20.75
CA GLU A 512 26.18 -10.13 22.07
C GLU A 512 27.43 -10.98 21.91
N LEU A 513 28.56 -10.47 22.36
CA LEU A 513 29.84 -11.17 22.39
C LEU A 513 30.36 -11.21 23.82
N ASP A 514 30.59 -12.39 24.33
CA ASP A 514 31.08 -12.62 25.70
C ASP A 514 30.26 -11.91 26.81
N GLY A 515 28.92 -11.84 26.61
CA GLY A 515 28.01 -11.20 27.57
C GLY A 515 27.97 -9.67 27.47
N ASN A 516 28.61 -9.07 26.47
CA ASN A 516 28.59 -7.63 26.23
C ASN A 516 27.93 -7.32 24.86
N ASP A 517 27.11 -6.30 24.86
CA ASP A 517 26.57 -5.75 23.63
C ASP A 517 27.62 -4.93 22.87
N LEU A 518 27.95 -5.37 21.67
CA LEU A 518 28.87 -4.67 20.77
C LEU A 518 28.15 -4.19 19.54
N ILE A 519 28.49 -2.98 19.08
CA ILE A 519 28.01 -2.48 17.79
C ILE A 519 28.87 -3.09 16.68
N VAL A 520 28.23 -3.81 15.78
CA VAL A 520 28.83 -4.35 14.56
C VAL A 520 28.11 -3.81 13.34
N LYS A 521 28.79 -3.81 12.18
CA LYS A 521 28.18 -3.34 10.94
C LYS A 521 27.55 -4.47 10.16
N ARG A 522 26.25 -4.38 9.97
CA ARG A 522 25.49 -5.24 9.05
C ARG A 522 25.47 -4.62 7.66
N LEU A 523 25.93 -5.37 6.70
CA LEU A 523 25.90 -5.00 5.29
C LEU A 523 24.93 -5.92 4.55
N LYS A 524 23.95 -5.34 3.85
CA LYS A 524 23.03 -6.06 2.96
C LYS A 524 23.11 -5.43 1.57
N GLN A 525 23.25 -6.26 0.55
CA GLN A 525 23.27 -5.83 -0.84
C GLN A 525 22.31 -6.68 -1.63
N SER A 526 21.55 -6.08 -2.53
CA SER A 526 20.72 -6.80 -3.47
C SER A 526 20.91 -6.29 -4.89
N ALA A 527 20.97 -7.22 -5.84
CA ALA A 527 21.02 -6.94 -7.27
C ALA A 527 19.90 -7.70 -7.96
N ARG A 528 18.98 -6.97 -8.60
CA ARG A 528 17.79 -7.50 -9.26
C ARG A 528 17.79 -7.14 -10.72
N THR A 529 17.50 -8.12 -11.58
CA THR A 529 17.31 -7.91 -13.01
C THR A 529 15.97 -8.48 -13.43
N GLU A 530 15.18 -7.70 -14.14
CA GLU A 530 13.86 -8.09 -14.64
C GLU A 530 13.77 -7.89 -16.15
N PHE A 531 13.12 -8.84 -16.78
CA PHE A 531 12.79 -8.81 -18.21
C PHE A 531 11.29 -9.05 -18.36
N VAL A 532 10.59 -8.11 -18.98
CA VAL A 532 9.18 -8.25 -19.31
C VAL A 532 9.05 -8.26 -20.84
N TYR A 533 8.42 -9.30 -21.36
CA TYR A 533 8.24 -9.45 -22.79
C TYR A 533 6.75 -9.63 -23.13
N ASN A 534 6.19 -8.63 -23.80
CA ASN A 534 4.83 -8.62 -24.31
C ASN A 534 4.80 -9.24 -25.72
N LEU A 535 4.76 -10.59 -25.78
CA LEU A 535 4.78 -11.36 -27.04
C LEU A 535 3.61 -10.96 -27.93
N SER A 536 2.41 -10.88 -27.34
CA SER A 536 1.20 -10.45 -28.01
C SER A 536 0.33 -9.64 -27.01
N LYS A 537 -0.84 -9.15 -27.46
CA LYS A 537 -1.82 -8.54 -26.55
C LYS A 537 -2.38 -9.52 -25.51
N SER A 538 -2.29 -10.83 -25.81
CA SER A 538 -2.82 -11.89 -24.95
C SER A 538 -1.76 -12.64 -24.15
N LEU A 539 -0.45 -12.50 -24.45
CA LEU A 539 0.62 -13.25 -23.80
C LEU A 539 1.76 -12.34 -23.36
N ARG A 540 1.99 -12.33 -22.05
CA ARG A 540 3.08 -11.64 -21.37
C ARG A 540 3.93 -12.62 -20.58
N LEU A 541 5.23 -12.43 -20.66
CA LEU A 541 6.24 -13.14 -19.87
C LEU A 541 7.00 -12.15 -19.01
N LYS A 542 7.29 -12.52 -17.75
CA LYS A 542 8.20 -11.77 -16.87
C LYS A 542 9.19 -12.74 -16.25
N THR A 543 10.47 -12.44 -16.38
CA THR A 543 11.56 -13.18 -15.73
C THR A 543 12.26 -12.24 -14.76
N ARG A 544 12.56 -12.70 -13.54
CA ARG A 544 13.38 -11.98 -12.54
C ARG A 544 14.50 -12.89 -12.10
N LEU A 545 15.68 -12.30 -12.01
CA LEU A 545 16.84 -12.85 -11.32
C LEU A 545 17.23 -11.86 -10.22
N GLU A 546 17.40 -12.35 -9.01
CA GLU A 546 17.80 -11.56 -7.87
C GLU A 546 18.87 -12.26 -7.05
N TYR A 547 19.86 -11.50 -6.60
CA TYR A 547 20.94 -11.95 -5.74
C TYR A 547 21.02 -11.04 -4.52
N ASN A 548 20.99 -11.64 -3.33
CA ASN A 548 21.18 -10.97 -2.05
C ASN A 548 22.48 -11.43 -1.41
N SER A 549 23.18 -10.49 -0.79
CA SER A 549 24.35 -10.77 0.07
C SER A 549 24.16 -10.09 1.40
N PHE A 550 24.34 -10.83 2.47
CA PHE A 550 24.29 -10.37 3.85
C PHE A 550 25.62 -10.64 4.52
N GLN A 551 26.15 -9.67 5.27
CA GLN A 551 27.41 -9.79 5.97
C GLN A 551 27.40 -9.00 7.28
N ILE A 552 27.96 -9.58 8.35
CA ILE A 552 28.37 -8.86 9.55
C ILE A 552 29.88 -8.59 9.40
N LYS A 553 30.28 -7.31 9.32
CA LYS A 553 31.67 -6.94 8.95
C LYS A 553 32.74 -7.38 9.94
N ASP A 554 32.40 -7.37 11.23
CA ASP A 554 33.34 -7.71 12.31
C ASP A 554 33.12 -9.15 12.82
N GLY A 555 32.39 -9.97 12.06
CA GLY A 555 32.14 -11.39 12.29
C GLY A 555 32.37 -12.21 11.03
N ASP A 556 32.53 -13.52 11.20
CA ASP A 556 32.71 -14.46 10.07
C ASP A 556 31.40 -14.78 9.33
N ILE A 557 30.33 -14.02 9.60
CA ILE A 557 29.02 -14.26 8.98
C ILE A 557 28.98 -13.60 7.61
N LYS A 558 28.89 -14.46 6.58
CA LYS A 558 28.63 -14.05 5.21
C LYS A 558 27.63 -15.02 4.60
N GLU A 559 26.48 -14.51 4.17
CA GLU A 559 25.37 -15.27 3.65
C GLU A 559 24.93 -14.70 2.31
N ASN A 560 24.45 -15.57 1.46
CA ASN A 560 23.97 -15.21 0.12
C ASN A 560 22.58 -15.80 -0.12
N GLY A 561 21.84 -15.20 -1.02
CA GLY A 561 20.57 -15.71 -1.48
C GLY A 561 20.41 -15.45 -2.98
N ILE A 562 19.83 -16.39 -3.67
CA ILE A 562 19.49 -16.25 -5.09
C ILE A 562 18.02 -16.62 -5.31
N LEU A 563 17.39 -15.88 -6.19
CA LEU A 563 16.01 -16.16 -6.62
C LEU A 563 15.92 -16.00 -8.14
N LEU A 564 15.28 -16.97 -8.78
CA LEU A 564 14.90 -16.92 -10.18
C LEU A 564 13.42 -17.21 -10.30
N PHE A 565 12.65 -16.36 -10.98
CA PHE A 565 11.28 -16.73 -11.33
C PHE A 565 10.95 -16.51 -12.81
N GLN A 566 9.96 -17.28 -13.27
CA GLN A 566 9.28 -17.08 -14.54
C GLN A 566 7.78 -16.93 -14.29
N ASP A 567 7.23 -15.78 -14.67
CA ASP A 567 5.80 -15.47 -14.67
C ASP A 567 5.25 -15.54 -16.09
N VAL A 568 4.05 -16.09 -16.23
CA VAL A 568 3.34 -16.19 -17.51
C VAL A 568 1.91 -15.72 -17.30
N ARG A 569 1.45 -14.77 -18.12
CA ARG A 569 0.06 -14.33 -18.15
C ARG A 569 -0.50 -14.52 -19.53
N TYR A 570 -1.63 -15.20 -19.60
CA TYR A 570 -2.28 -15.57 -20.85
C TYR A 570 -3.79 -15.26 -20.81
N ALA A 571 -4.23 -14.35 -21.68
CA ALA A 571 -5.64 -14.13 -21.95
C ALA A 571 -6.10 -15.22 -22.96
N ALA A 572 -6.56 -16.36 -22.43
CA ALA A 572 -6.93 -17.53 -23.22
C ALA A 572 -8.20 -17.27 -24.05
N ALA A 573 -9.11 -16.42 -23.56
CA ALA A 573 -10.30 -15.94 -24.24
C ALA A 573 -10.66 -14.54 -23.75
N LYS A 574 -11.66 -13.88 -24.37
CA LYS A 574 -12.15 -12.56 -23.92
C LYS A 574 -12.63 -12.55 -22.48
N ASN A 575 -13.06 -13.67 -21.97
CA ASN A 575 -13.63 -13.85 -20.65
C ASN A 575 -12.82 -14.81 -19.76
N LEU A 576 -11.65 -15.29 -20.20
CA LEU A 576 -10.79 -16.21 -19.44
C LEU A 576 -9.33 -15.73 -19.49
N SER A 577 -8.77 -15.46 -18.33
CA SER A 577 -7.33 -15.24 -18.16
C SER A 577 -6.73 -16.23 -17.19
N ILE A 578 -5.49 -16.62 -17.47
CA ILE A 578 -4.69 -17.56 -16.67
C ILE A 578 -3.36 -16.88 -16.40
N ALA A 579 -2.92 -16.90 -15.16
CA ALA A 579 -1.60 -16.43 -14.76
C ALA A 579 -0.93 -17.49 -13.89
N GLY A 580 0.36 -17.67 -14.05
CA GLY A 580 1.14 -18.60 -13.23
C GLY A 580 2.58 -18.14 -13.11
N ARG A 581 3.19 -18.48 -12.00
CA ARG A 581 4.60 -18.21 -11.72
C ARG A 581 5.25 -19.44 -11.12
N ILE A 582 6.50 -19.70 -11.49
CA ILE A 582 7.37 -20.64 -10.80
C ILE A 582 8.60 -19.87 -10.31
N ILE A 583 8.97 -20.11 -9.08
CA ILE A 583 10.05 -19.44 -8.34
C ILE A 583 10.99 -20.53 -7.84
N PHE A 584 12.26 -20.38 -8.13
CA PHE A 584 13.36 -21.16 -7.55
C PHE A 584 14.15 -20.24 -6.64
N PHE A 585 14.41 -20.67 -5.43
CA PHE A 585 15.17 -19.89 -4.46
C PHE A 585 16.11 -20.80 -3.66
N ASP A 586 17.27 -20.23 -3.35
CA ASP A 586 18.29 -20.85 -2.52
C ASP A 586 18.98 -19.73 -1.73
N THR A 587 18.88 -19.76 -0.42
CA THR A 587 19.44 -18.77 0.49
C THR A 587 20.01 -19.43 1.71
N ASP A 588 21.16 -18.94 2.19
CA ASP A 588 21.87 -19.52 3.32
C ASP A 588 21.04 -19.42 4.63
N SER A 589 20.25 -18.36 4.80
CA SER A 589 19.39 -18.16 5.98
C SER A 589 18.23 -17.18 5.69
N PHE A 590 17.46 -16.88 6.74
CA PHE A 590 16.43 -15.84 6.68
C PHE A 590 17.03 -14.43 6.51
N SER A 591 18.27 -14.18 6.96
CA SER A 591 18.93 -12.87 6.79
C SER A 591 19.23 -12.55 5.32
N SER A 592 19.51 -13.58 4.52
CA SER A 592 19.72 -13.48 3.07
C SER A 592 18.47 -13.72 2.23
N ALA A 593 17.29 -13.82 2.87
CA ALA A 593 16.00 -14.04 2.19
C ALA A 593 15.73 -13.01 1.08
N VAL A 594 15.05 -13.47 0.04
CA VAL A 594 14.55 -12.62 -1.04
C VAL A 594 13.04 -12.45 -0.89
N TYR A 595 12.58 -11.19 -0.84
CA TYR A 595 11.16 -10.90 -0.75
C TYR A 595 10.54 -10.77 -2.14
N GLU A 596 9.33 -11.32 -2.27
CA GLU A 596 8.64 -11.38 -3.55
C GLU A 596 7.15 -11.04 -3.42
N PHE A 597 6.72 -10.00 -4.14
CA PHE A 597 5.31 -9.72 -4.34
C PHE A 597 4.70 -10.72 -5.30
N GLU A 598 3.67 -11.41 -4.86
CA GLU A 598 2.99 -12.45 -5.61
C GLU A 598 1.66 -11.92 -6.16
N ASN A 599 1.40 -12.16 -7.45
CA ASN A 599 0.08 -11.92 -8.02
C ASN A 599 -0.95 -12.81 -7.31
N ASP A 600 -2.12 -12.24 -7.00
CA ASP A 600 -3.16 -12.92 -6.25
C ASP A 600 -4.55 -12.57 -6.77
N LEU A 601 -5.57 -13.01 -6.06
CA LEU A 601 -6.95 -12.62 -6.29
C LEU A 601 -7.09 -11.12 -6.02
N LEU A 602 -8.02 -10.47 -6.70
CA LEU A 602 -8.23 -9.04 -6.60
C LEU A 602 -8.42 -8.59 -5.14
N GLY A 603 -7.64 -7.62 -4.68
CA GLY A 603 -7.65 -7.14 -3.29
C GLY A 603 -6.80 -7.98 -2.32
N VAL A 604 -5.84 -8.76 -2.82
CA VAL A 604 -4.82 -9.46 -2.03
C VAL A 604 -3.45 -9.20 -2.62
N MET A 605 -2.47 -8.93 -1.78
CA MET A 605 -1.08 -8.75 -2.17
C MET A 605 -0.16 -9.40 -1.13
N PRO A 606 0.12 -10.69 -1.27
CA PRO A 606 1.09 -11.33 -0.40
C PRO A 606 2.50 -10.90 -0.78
N ASN A 607 3.27 -10.52 0.22
CA ASN A 607 4.71 -10.31 0.13
C ASN A 607 5.41 -11.40 0.93
N LEU A 608 6.05 -12.31 0.24
CA LEU A 608 6.57 -13.54 0.82
C LEU A 608 8.10 -13.52 0.88
N ALA A 609 8.64 -13.87 2.06
CA ALA A 609 10.07 -14.11 2.23
C ALA A 609 10.42 -15.51 1.70
N MET A 610 11.26 -15.57 0.67
CA MET A 610 11.83 -16.81 0.14
C MET A 610 13.17 -17.05 0.83
N TYR A 611 13.26 -18.07 1.68
CA TYR A 611 14.46 -18.42 2.46
C TYR A 611 14.65 -19.94 2.52
N GLY A 612 15.90 -20.38 2.71
CA GLY A 612 16.34 -21.77 2.55
C GLY A 612 16.33 -22.19 1.08
N GLU A 613 16.37 -23.47 0.79
CA GLU A 613 16.27 -24.02 -0.56
C GLU A 613 14.84 -24.47 -0.86
N GLY A 614 14.31 -24.07 -2.03
CA GLY A 614 12.95 -24.48 -2.39
C GLY A 614 12.44 -24.03 -3.73
N ILE A 615 11.24 -24.50 -4.02
CA ILE A 615 10.47 -24.14 -5.21
C ILE A 615 9.09 -23.67 -4.73
N ARG A 616 8.67 -22.51 -5.24
CA ARG A 616 7.30 -22.05 -5.08
C ARG A 616 6.65 -21.86 -6.44
N TRP A 617 5.40 -22.24 -6.55
CA TRP A 617 4.63 -21.97 -7.76
C TRP A 617 3.17 -21.67 -7.43
N TYR A 618 2.52 -20.94 -8.34
CA TYR A 618 1.09 -20.72 -8.27
C TYR A 618 0.45 -20.67 -9.64
N LEU A 619 -0.86 -20.92 -9.65
CA LEU A 619 -1.73 -20.78 -10.80
C LEU A 619 -2.98 -20.00 -10.41
N ILE A 620 -3.32 -18.98 -11.20
CA ILE A 620 -4.54 -18.19 -11.05
C ILE A 620 -5.36 -18.36 -12.33
N ALA A 621 -6.66 -18.60 -12.18
CA ALA A 621 -7.63 -18.55 -13.25
C ALA A 621 -8.71 -17.53 -12.91
N LYS A 622 -9.00 -16.61 -13.85
CA LYS A 622 -10.07 -15.62 -13.73
C LYS A 622 -11.03 -15.82 -14.90
N TYR A 623 -12.31 -16.08 -14.61
CA TYR A 623 -13.35 -16.32 -15.59
C TYR A 623 -14.53 -15.37 -15.40
N LYS A 624 -14.91 -14.67 -16.47
CA LYS A 624 -16.04 -13.74 -16.52
C LYS A 624 -17.17 -14.31 -17.37
N PRO A 625 -18.03 -15.17 -16.81
CA PRO A 625 -19.16 -15.72 -17.57
C PRO A 625 -20.14 -14.63 -18.02
N LEU A 626 -20.27 -13.57 -17.24
CA LEU A 626 -21.15 -12.43 -17.47
C LEU A 626 -20.42 -11.13 -17.23
N LYS A 627 -20.87 -10.03 -17.81
CA LYS A 627 -20.23 -8.70 -17.64
C LYS A 627 -20.18 -8.24 -16.18
N TYR A 628 -21.12 -8.69 -15.37
CA TYR A 628 -21.26 -8.33 -13.96
C TYR A 628 -20.76 -9.39 -12.98
N LEU A 629 -20.31 -10.57 -13.45
CA LEU A 629 -19.84 -11.67 -12.62
C LEU A 629 -18.41 -12.05 -13.00
N SER A 630 -17.51 -12.05 -12.04
CA SER A 630 -16.15 -12.60 -12.16
C SER A 630 -15.94 -13.69 -11.12
N LEU A 631 -15.42 -14.83 -11.55
CA LEU A 631 -15.02 -15.96 -10.72
C LEU A 631 -13.52 -16.09 -10.82
N SER A 632 -12.83 -16.15 -9.69
CA SER A 632 -11.39 -16.29 -9.65
C SER A 632 -10.99 -17.42 -8.70
N ALA A 633 -9.98 -18.18 -9.08
CA ALA A 633 -9.41 -19.23 -8.26
C ALA A 633 -7.89 -19.13 -8.29
N LYS A 634 -7.23 -19.39 -7.16
CA LYS A 634 -5.79 -19.51 -7.04
C LYS A 634 -5.44 -20.77 -6.28
N TYR A 635 -4.44 -21.48 -6.78
CA TYR A 635 -3.70 -22.50 -6.04
C TYR A 635 -2.24 -22.08 -5.96
N SER A 636 -1.64 -22.23 -4.79
CA SER A 636 -0.20 -21.97 -4.59
C SER A 636 0.42 -23.07 -3.74
N GLU A 637 1.70 -23.32 -4.00
CA GLU A 637 2.47 -24.35 -3.32
C GLU A 637 3.91 -23.91 -3.11
N THR A 638 4.43 -24.12 -1.91
CA THR A 638 5.86 -24.03 -1.58
C THR A 638 6.36 -25.42 -1.19
N TYR A 639 7.42 -25.85 -1.82
CA TYR A 639 8.11 -27.10 -1.54
C TYR A 639 9.57 -26.82 -1.15
N LYS A 640 9.97 -27.32 0.02
CA LYS A 640 11.35 -27.24 0.53
C LYS A 640 11.85 -28.64 0.80
N PRO A 641 12.68 -29.25 -0.08
CA PRO A 641 13.01 -30.68 -0.07
C PRO A 641 13.67 -31.14 1.23
N ASP A 642 14.53 -30.33 1.79
CA ASP A 642 15.37 -30.72 2.92
C ASP A 642 14.79 -30.33 4.29
N GLU A 643 13.64 -29.63 4.31
CA GLU A 643 12.98 -29.23 5.52
C GLU A 643 12.04 -30.30 6.06
N LYS A 644 12.08 -30.53 7.38
CA LYS A 644 11.13 -31.42 8.06
C LYS A 644 9.89 -30.71 8.55
N THR A 645 10.00 -29.41 8.75
CA THR A 645 8.91 -28.53 9.19
C THR A 645 9.02 -27.19 8.48
N LEU A 646 7.88 -26.55 8.20
CA LEU A 646 7.81 -25.19 7.64
C LEU A 646 7.16 -24.25 8.64
N SER A 647 7.64 -23.00 8.68
CA SER A 647 7.23 -21.99 9.69
C SER A 647 7.60 -22.39 11.10
N SER A 648 7.00 -21.74 12.11
CA SER A 648 7.28 -22.00 13.52
C SER A 648 6.07 -21.72 14.41
N GLY A 649 6.08 -22.25 15.65
CA GLY A 649 5.03 -22.01 16.65
C GLY A 649 3.67 -22.53 16.20
N ASP A 650 2.62 -21.74 16.37
CA ASP A 650 1.25 -22.11 15.98
C ASP A 650 1.05 -22.22 14.46
N SER A 651 1.94 -21.61 13.70
CA SER A 651 1.94 -21.64 12.23
C SER A 651 2.78 -22.76 11.63
N GLU A 652 3.47 -23.56 12.44
CA GLU A 652 4.30 -24.66 11.99
C GLU A 652 3.48 -25.74 11.25
N ILE A 653 4.03 -26.20 10.13
CA ILE A 653 3.51 -27.32 9.34
C ILE A 653 4.49 -28.47 9.42
N ILE A 654 4.06 -29.66 9.82
CA ILE A 654 4.89 -30.86 9.78
C ILE A 654 4.95 -31.34 8.32
N GLY A 655 6.18 -31.35 7.78
CA GLY A 655 6.44 -31.70 6.39
C GLY A 655 7.11 -30.55 5.63
N ASN A 656 7.29 -30.76 4.35
CA ASN A 656 8.06 -29.89 3.43
C ASN A 656 7.19 -29.19 2.38
N LEU A 657 5.86 -29.24 2.53
CA LEU A 657 4.87 -28.65 1.63
C LEU A 657 3.99 -27.66 2.38
N ASP A 658 3.78 -26.49 1.81
CA ASP A 658 2.76 -25.51 2.20
C ASP A 658 1.90 -25.17 0.99
N ASN A 659 0.64 -25.64 0.99
CA ASN A 659 -0.30 -25.47 -0.14
C ASN A 659 -1.50 -24.66 0.32
N ARG A 660 -1.95 -23.77 -0.55
CA ARG A 660 -3.11 -22.92 -0.31
C ARG A 660 -4.02 -22.88 -1.52
N PHE A 661 -5.31 -22.89 -1.26
CA PHE A 661 -6.35 -22.71 -2.27
C PHE A 661 -7.25 -21.54 -1.91
N SER A 662 -7.55 -20.68 -2.89
CA SER A 662 -8.42 -19.51 -2.72
C SER A 662 -9.46 -19.45 -3.84
N LEU A 663 -10.68 -19.08 -3.49
CA LEU A 663 -11.78 -18.81 -4.42
C LEU A 663 -12.34 -17.43 -4.16
N GLN A 664 -12.69 -16.70 -5.23
CA GLN A 664 -13.32 -15.38 -5.13
C GLN A 664 -14.42 -15.21 -6.15
N ILE A 665 -15.49 -14.58 -5.71
CA ILE A 665 -16.62 -14.15 -6.52
C ILE A 665 -16.72 -12.63 -6.41
N ASP A 666 -16.70 -11.95 -7.56
CA ASP A 666 -16.95 -10.51 -7.66
C ASP A 666 -18.22 -10.27 -8.48
N LEU A 667 -19.16 -9.52 -7.93
CA LEU A 667 -20.38 -9.06 -8.60
C LEU A 667 -20.32 -7.53 -8.72
N SER A 668 -20.57 -6.99 -9.91
CA SER A 668 -20.58 -5.55 -10.19
C SER A 668 -21.75 -5.20 -11.12
N PHE A 669 -22.76 -4.51 -10.57
CA PHE A 669 -23.95 -4.06 -11.31
C PHE A 669 -23.96 -2.55 -11.47
#